data_6ab904969c9fb9b44a5e141be94c34f8
#
_entry.id   6ab904969c9fb9b44a5e141be94c34f8
#
_cell.length_a   1.000
_cell.length_b   1.000
_cell.length_c   1.000
_cell.angle_alpha   90.00
_cell.angle_beta   90.00
_cell.angle_gamma   90.00
#
_symmetry.space_group_name_H-M   'P 1'
#
loop_
_entity.id
_entity.type
_entity.pdbx_description
1 polymer ?
#
loop_
_entity_poly.entity_id
_entity_poly.type
_entity_poly.pdbx_seq_one_letter_code
_entity_poly.pdbx_strand_id
1 'polypeptide(L)'
;MEYYAKSENLQGHQETVKEHLRKVAALAREYGEALGLADAAGLEGLVHDFGKYTKAFQDVWKGKRTGVDHAISGACFLECCYRGRPGSRPVIEAVNGHHAGLVAYDMIKAELHAIADDRKQAHGNAGKTPSIENAAQLKGANAAFQKDFPDFRLPKLPIPPADELESMLYTRLLFSCLVDADYTASAMNDDSTYLDRAEDCYFDPQALLETLYAYCGSIRQASTADKILNQYRDQVFEQCGKMGDKPEGLYTLTAPTGTGKTLALLHFALRHCLKHGKKRIIIVLPFLTLAEQNADTYAKIIPNVLVDHSQSDLPEEARELAARWSAPVIITTSVRFFEALFSDRPTVCRKLHNIAGSVVVFDEAQSLPASLTSATLRAVNALCSRYHTTMVFSTATQPDFAARKDLNWTPCEILPEHRKLFEALKRVNVEWRIGNETPLEAIAEEMAGCARVCAIVNLRRHARQIADVLSRLCPEDTVFFLTTDLCPAHRSLQIEIIRQRLKQKLPCRVVATQCIEAGVDLDFETLYRALAPLDSIIQAAGRCNRNGCGSMGQVIVFRPEDSRMPYPDDWYNNAAVTVQEMNPPFSIHDPENIREYYRRLFDGTVDKPELTKAIDARAFAETAAQYKLISSAGAQVIVPYAAERKLYEQTAKQLRTQGVTGALLKQAAPITLTCFARNLALYAEQIPFARRGREQSAEQAAGSNVYLLCPQYEDLYSEQLGLHFPQEERFDSIF
;
A
#
# COMPACT_ATOMS: atom_id res chain seq x y z
N MET A 1 29.14 -38.72 -5.89
CA MET A 1 29.65 -37.35 -5.79
C MET A 1 28.51 -36.59 -5.11
N GLU A 2 28.80 -35.95 -4.04
CA GLU A 2 27.82 -35.05 -3.37
C GLU A 2 27.83 -33.68 -4.06
N TYR A 3 26.66 -33.08 -4.17
CA TYR A 3 26.44 -31.73 -4.74
C TYR A 3 26.00 -30.80 -3.62
N TYR A 4 26.65 -29.64 -3.50
CA TYR A 4 26.43 -28.69 -2.43
C TYR A 4 25.64 -27.48 -2.95
N ALA A 5 24.64 -27.05 -2.14
CA ALA A 5 23.78 -25.92 -2.48
C ALA A 5 24.33 -24.60 -1.94
N LYS A 6 24.98 -24.64 -0.78
CA LYS A 6 25.50 -23.47 -0.06
C LYS A 6 26.88 -23.70 0.52
N SER A 7 27.59 -22.62 0.79
CA SER A 7 28.84 -22.62 1.53
C SER A 7 28.61 -23.02 2.98
N GLU A 8 29.68 -23.30 3.69
CA GLU A 8 29.68 -23.62 5.11
C GLU A 8 29.03 -22.46 5.92
N ASN A 9 28.06 -22.78 6.76
CA ASN A 9 27.41 -21.83 7.67
C ASN A 9 28.29 -21.58 8.93
N LEU A 10 27.86 -20.69 9.81
CA LEU A 10 28.58 -20.35 11.06
C LEU A 10 28.79 -21.55 12.01
N GLN A 11 28.05 -22.63 11.82
CA GLN A 11 28.11 -23.86 12.60
C GLN A 11 28.96 -24.97 11.92
N GLY A 12 29.57 -24.69 10.77
CA GLY A 12 30.41 -25.63 10.03
C GLY A 12 29.62 -26.63 9.17
N HIS A 13 28.30 -26.41 8.95
CA HIS A 13 27.48 -27.26 8.11
C HIS A 13 27.47 -26.79 6.66
N GLN A 14 27.68 -27.72 5.73
CA GLN A 14 27.56 -27.52 4.27
C GLN A 14 26.27 -28.18 3.79
N GLU A 15 25.28 -27.38 3.39
CA GLU A 15 24.01 -27.87 2.92
C GLU A 15 24.13 -28.51 1.52
N THR A 16 23.73 -29.78 1.40
CA THR A 16 23.68 -30.45 0.08
C THR A 16 22.48 -29.96 -0.74
N VAL A 17 22.56 -30.09 -2.08
CA VAL A 17 21.46 -29.78 -2.99
C VAL A 17 20.21 -30.60 -2.62
N LYS A 18 20.37 -31.84 -2.27
CA LYS A 18 19.28 -32.74 -1.86
C LYS A 18 18.55 -32.26 -0.60
N GLU A 19 19.29 -31.84 0.43
CA GLU A 19 18.72 -31.35 1.68
C GLU A 19 17.97 -30.05 1.45
N HIS A 20 18.57 -29.11 0.72
CA HIS A 20 17.98 -27.83 0.37
C HIS A 20 16.66 -28.00 -0.40
N LEU A 21 16.68 -28.77 -1.50
CA LEU A 21 15.49 -29.00 -2.32
C LEU A 21 14.36 -29.66 -1.53
N ARG A 22 14.66 -30.61 -0.62
CA ARG A 22 13.64 -31.24 0.25
C ARG A 22 13.01 -30.22 1.21
N LYS A 23 13.83 -29.39 1.83
CA LYS A 23 13.35 -28.33 2.74
C LYS A 23 12.44 -27.35 2.01
N VAL A 24 12.92 -26.81 0.89
CA VAL A 24 12.15 -25.84 0.10
C VAL A 24 10.85 -26.46 -0.42
N ALA A 25 10.90 -27.71 -0.91
CA ALA A 25 9.70 -28.40 -1.38
C ALA A 25 8.65 -28.63 -0.27
N ALA A 26 9.10 -28.95 0.95
CA ALA A 26 8.19 -29.15 2.09
C ALA A 26 7.52 -27.82 2.48
N LEU A 27 8.30 -26.74 2.63
CA LEU A 27 7.78 -25.42 2.97
C LEU A 27 6.86 -24.87 1.87
N ALA A 28 7.27 -24.95 0.60
CA ALA A 28 6.45 -24.47 -0.51
C ALA A 28 5.12 -25.24 -0.62
N ARG A 29 5.14 -26.56 -0.39
CA ARG A 29 3.92 -27.38 -0.32
C ARG A 29 2.98 -26.92 0.78
N GLU A 30 3.50 -26.68 1.98
CA GLU A 30 2.75 -26.18 3.13
C GLU A 30 2.11 -24.82 2.82
N TYR A 31 2.90 -23.87 2.26
CA TYR A 31 2.40 -22.55 1.88
C TYR A 31 1.34 -22.63 0.78
N GLY A 32 1.43 -23.61 -0.11
CA GLY A 32 0.46 -23.86 -1.17
C GLY A 32 -0.84 -24.51 -0.72
N GLU A 33 -0.94 -25.06 0.51
CA GLU A 33 -2.14 -25.76 0.98
C GLU A 33 -3.37 -24.85 1.02
N ALA A 34 -3.25 -23.68 1.61
CA ALA A 34 -4.34 -22.69 1.69
C ALA A 34 -4.80 -22.17 0.32
N LEU A 35 -3.95 -22.31 -0.70
CA LEU A 35 -4.23 -21.92 -2.08
C LEU A 35 -4.84 -23.06 -2.91
N GLY A 36 -4.85 -24.30 -2.40
CA GLY A 36 -5.16 -25.49 -3.19
C GLY A 36 -4.09 -25.84 -4.23
N LEU A 37 -2.85 -25.36 -4.05
CA LEU A 37 -1.73 -25.46 -4.98
C LEU A 37 -0.54 -26.28 -4.42
N ALA A 38 -0.73 -27.05 -3.36
CA ALA A 38 0.33 -27.73 -2.63
C ALA A 38 1.27 -28.57 -3.53
N ASP A 39 0.70 -29.34 -4.47
CA ASP A 39 1.50 -30.20 -5.36
C ASP A 39 2.33 -29.39 -6.36
N ALA A 40 1.79 -28.30 -6.90
CA ALA A 40 2.50 -27.42 -7.83
C ALA A 40 3.62 -26.66 -7.11
N ALA A 41 3.33 -26.10 -5.95
CA ALA A 41 4.30 -25.39 -5.11
C ALA A 41 5.42 -26.32 -4.61
N GLY A 42 5.07 -27.56 -4.17
CA GLY A 42 6.05 -28.56 -3.79
C GLY A 42 6.97 -28.97 -4.95
N LEU A 43 6.43 -29.05 -6.18
CA LEU A 43 7.23 -29.29 -7.38
C LEU A 43 8.21 -28.16 -7.65
N GLU A 44 7.74 -26.90 -7.58
CA GLU A 44 8.62 -25.73 -7.75
C GLU A 44 9.79 -25.76 -6.77
N GLY A 45 9.51 -25.98 -5.48
CA GLY A 45 10.53 -26.10 -4.45
C GLY A 45 11.51 -27.24 -4.69
N LEU A 46 11.04 -28.36 -5.26
CA LEU A 46 11.90 -29.51 -5.54
C LEU A 46 12.84 -29.29 -6.73
N VAL A 47 12.50 -28.40 -7.67
CA VAL A 47 13.23 -28.27 -8.94
C VAL A 47 13.84 -26.89 -9.19
N HIS A 48 13.55 -25.87 -8.35
CA HIS A 48 14.02 -24.50 -8.60
C HIS A 48 15.54 -24.43 -8.78
N ASP A 49 16.27 -25.18 -7.99
CA ASP A 49 17.72 -25.25 -7.94
C ASP A 49 18.30 -26.49 -8.68
N PHE A 50 17.54 -27.09 -9.58
CA PHE A 50 17.98 -28.24 -10.38
C PHE A 50 19.33 -28.01 -11.07
N GLY A 51 19.58 -26.79 -11.53
CA GLY A 51 20.84 -26.41 -12.17
C GLY A 51 22.08 -26.52 -11.28
N LYS A 52 21.91 -26.65 -9.96
CA LYS A 52 23.03 -26.86 -9.01
C LYS A 52 23.64 -28.27 -9.10
N TYR A 53 22.98 -29.22 -9.75
CA TYR A 53 23.55 -30.56 -10.05
C TYR A 53 24.61 -30.55 -11.15
N THR A 54 25.05 -29.38 -11.63
CA THR A 54 26.03 -29.28 -12.70
C THR A 54 27.44 -28.98 -12.19
N LYS A 55 28.44 -29.39 -12.97
CA LYS A 55 29.83 -29.01 -12.69
C LYS A 55 30.00 -27.48 -12.72
N ALA A 56 29.33 -26.80 -13.64
CA ALA A 56 29.42 -25.34 -13.78
C ALA A 56 29.04 -24.63 -12.47
N PHE A 57 27.95 -25.06 -11.83
CA PHE A 57 27.54 -24.49 -10.54
C PHE A 57 28.46 -24.94 -9.40
N GLN A 58 28.89 -26.20 -9.36
CA GLN A 58 29.81 -26.70 -8.33
C GLN A 58 31.19 -26.01 -8.41
N ASP A 59 31.61 -25.52 -9.59
CA ASP A 59 32.79 -24.70 -9.74
C ASP A 59 32.55 -23.27 -9.19
N VAL A 60 31.31 -22.72 -9.25
CA VAL A 60 30.93 -21.47 -8.56
C VAL A 60 31.01 -21.67 -7.04
N TRP A 61 30.43 -22.75 -6.51
CA TRP A 61 30.49 -23.08 -5.09
C TRP A 61 31.95 -23.20 -4.57
N LYS A 62 32.86 -23.70 -5.40
CA LYS A 62 34.29 -23.80 -5.07
C LYS A 62 35.06 -22.48 -5.29
N GLY A 63 34.40 -21.39 -5.66
CA GLY A 63 35.03 -20.10 -5.95
C GLY A 63 35.85 -20.06 -7.24
N LYS A 64 35.74 -21.08 -8.12
CA LYS A 64 36.51 -21.17 -9.39
C LYS A 64 35.85 -20.46 -10.56
N ARG A 65 34.57 -20.12 -10.45
CA ARG A 65 33.76 -19.48 -11.50
C ARG A 65 32.73 -18.53 -10.88
N THR A 66 32.27 -17.56 -11.68
CA THR A 66 31.16 -16.63 -11.36
C THR A 66 30.24 -16.51 -12.56
N GLY A 67 29.08 -15.84 -12.40
CA GLY A 67 28.18 -15.52 -13.51
C GLY A 67 27.42 -16.71 -14.09
N VAL A 68 27.07 -17.70 -13.26
CA VAL A 68 26.27 -18.88 -13.67
C VAL A 68 24.81 -18.72 -13.22
N ASP A 69 23.88 -18.93 -14.15
CA ASP A 69 22.45 -18.99 -13.90
C ASP A 69 21.99 -20.46 -13.78
N HIS A 70 21.44 -20.82 -12.62
CA HIS A 70 20.91 -22.16 -12.38
C HIS A 70 19.38 -22.21 -12.45
N ALA A 71 18.67 -21.06 -12.37
CA ALA A 71 17.21 -20.97 -12.37
C ALA A 71 16.62 -21.41 -13.71
N ILE A 72 17.13 -20.88 -14.82
CA ILE A 72 16.67 -21.26 -16.17
C ILE A 72 16.83 -22.75 -16.45
N SER A 73 17.83 -23.39 -15.83
CA SER A 73 18.06 -24.82 -15.98
C SER A 73 16.96 -25.68 -15.35
N GLY A 74 16.42 -25.25 -14.19
CA GLY A 74 15.23 -25.84 -13.57
C GLY A 74 13.98 -25.68 -14.43
N ALA A 75 13.78 -24.46 -14.99
CA ALA A 75 12.70 -24.20 -15.91
C ALA A 75 12.78 -25.05 -17.19
N CYS A 76 13.99 -25.25 -17.75
CA CYS A 76 14.23 -26.13 -18.89
C CYS A 76 13.88 -27.61 -18.57
N PHE A 77 14.27 -28.08 -17.40
CA PHE A 77 13.91 -29.44 -16.97
C PHE A 77 12.39 -29.61 -16.94
N LEU A 78 11.63 -28.66 -16.37
CA LEU A 78 10.17 -28.69 -16.34
C LEU A 78 9.55 -28.65 -17.74
N GLU A 79 10.06 -27.80 -18.63
CA GLU A 79 9.56 -27.72 -20.02
C GLU A 79 9.74 -29.06 -20.74
N CYS A 80 10.89 -29.71 -20.60
CA CYS A 80 11.13 -31.04 -21.15
C CYS A 80 10.20 -32.11 -20.57
N CYS A 81 9.87 -32.02 -19.26
CA CYS A 81 9.00 -32.98 -18.59
C CYS A 81 7.53 -32.81 -18.98
N TYR A 82 7.05 -31.58 -19.07
CA TYR A 82 5.63 -31.26 -19.33
C TYR A 82 5.31 -30.97 -20.79
N ARG A 83 6.33 -30.66 -21.62
CA ARG A 83 6.19 -30.41 -23.07
C ARG A 83 5.10 -29.40 -23.41
N GLY A 84 5.12 -28.25 -22.74
CA GLY A 84 4.18 -27.15 -22.99
C GLY A 84 2.73 -27.41 -22.57
N ARG A 85 2.45 -28.36 -21.69
CA ARG A 85 1.10 -28.55 -21.15
C ARG A 85 0.63 -27.30 -20.41
N PRO A 86 -0.62 -26.84 -20.54
CA PRO A 86 -1.07 -25.55 -20.00
C PRO A 86 -0.78 -25.31 -18.52
N GLY A 87 -0.88 -26.33 -17.68
CA GLY A 87 -0.60 -26.22 -16.25
C GLY A 87 0.89 -26.00 -15.91
N SER A 88 1.83 -26.26 -16.84
CA SER A 88 3.26 -26.13 -16.56
C SER A 88 3.78 -24.71 -16.68
N ARG A 89 3.12 -23.84 -17.45
CA ARG A 89 3.58 -22.48 -17.72
C ARG A 89 3.81 -21.66 -16.44
N PRO A 90 2.85 -21.55 -15.48
CA PRO A 90 3.06 -20.82 -14.23
C PRO A 90 4.25 -21.35 -13.39
N VAL A 91 4.39 -22.66 -13.30
CA VAL A 91 5.48 -23.32 -12.56
C VAL A 91 6.84 -23.03 -13.20
N ILE A 92 6.93 -23.03 -14.54
CA ILE A 92 8.15 -22.70 -15.30
C ILE A 92 8.51 -21.23 -15.10
N GLU A 93 7.52 -20.32 -15.20
CA GLU A 93 7.72 -18.87 -14.97
C GLU A 93 8.24 -18.61 -13.54
N ALA A 94 7.65 -19.26 -12.52
CA ALA A 94 8.06 -19.13 -11.13
C ALA A 94 9.49 -19.65 -10.89
N VAL A 95 9.81 -20.86 -11.36
CA VAL A 95 11.14 -21.42 -11.21
C VAL A 95 12.20 -20.59 -11.94
N ASN A 96 11.90 -20.11 -13.16
CA ASN A 96 12.84 -19.24 -13.87
C ASN A 96 13.11 -17.91 -13.13
N GLY A 97 12.05 -17.37 -12.50
CA GLY A 97 12.08 -16.03 -11.91
C GLY A 97 12.59 -15.94 -10.47
N HIS A 98 12.86 -17.06 -9.77
CA HIS A 98 13.04 -17.04 -8.31
C HIS A 98 14.20 -16.16 -7.79
N HIS A 99 15.19 -15.83 -8.63
CA HIS A 99 16.26 -14.88 -8.33
C HIS A 99 16.09 -13.53 -9.01
N ALA A 100 15.66 -13.52 -10.30
CA ALA A 100 15.67 -12.34 -11.15
C ALA A 100 14.32 -11.60 -11.25
N GLY A 101 13.23 -12.25 -10.82
CA GLY A 101 11.86 -11.78 -10.98
C GLY A 101 11.11 -12.51 -12.09
N LEU A 102 9.78 -12.40 -12.07
CA LEU A 102 8.90 -13.06 -13.02
C LEU A 102 9.05 -12.48 -14.42
N VAL A 103 9.27 -13.36 -15.39
CA VAL A 103 9.35 -13.07 -16.82
C VAL A 103 8.30 -13.89 -17.55
N ALA A 104 7.63 -13.30 -18.55
CA ALA A 104 6.65 -13.99 -19.35
C ALA A 104 7.24 -15.22 -20.05
N TYR A 105 6.49 -16.32 -20.08
CA TYR A 105 6.92 -17.59 -20.66
C TYR A 105 7.45 -17.45 -22.08
N ASP A 106 6.79 -16.63 -22.92
CA ASP A 106 7.20 -16.45 -24.32
C ASP A 106 8.57 -15.79 -24.45
N MET A 107 9.00 -14.98 -23.47
CA MET A 107 10.33 -14.38 -23.44
C MET A 107 11.44 -15.38 -23.16
N ILE A 108 11.17 -16.42 -22.36
CA ILE A 108 12.15 -17.43 -21.99
C ILE A 108 12.10 -18.67 -22.91
N LYS A 109 11.04 -18.84 -23.67
CA LYS A 109 10.78 -20.04 -24.49
C LYS A 109 11.88 -20.37 -25.48
N ALA A 110 12.45 -19.37 -26.12
CA ALA A 110 13.56 -19.56 -27.06
C ALA A 110 14.79 -20.16 -26.37
N GLU A 111 15.09 -19.71 -25.15
CA GLU A 111 16.21 -20.16 -24.34
C GLU A 111 15.99 -21.59 -23.82
N LEU A 112 14.74 -21.89 -23.35
CA LEU A 112 14.37 -23.23 -22.93
C LEU A 112 14.54 -24.25 -24.07
N HIS A 113 14.14 -23.89 -25.30
CA HIS A 113 14.31 -24.75 -26.46
C HIS A 113 15.80 -24.86 -26.89
N ALA A 114 16.59 -23.78 -26.79
CA ALA A 114 18.00 -23.82 -27.11
C ALA A 114 18.77 -24.79 -26.22
N ILE A 115 18.49 -24.81 -24.92
CA ILE A 115 19.08 -25.77 -23.97
C ILE A 115 18.71 -27.21 -24.32
N ALA A 116 17.46 -27.46 -24.74
CA ALA A 116 16.96 -28.79 -25.03
C ALA A 116 17.49 -29.38 -26.37
N ASP A 117 17.70 -28.53 -27.37
CA ASP A 117 17.89 -28.92 -28.76
C ASP A 117 19.35 -28.87 -29.28
N ASP A 118 20.31 -28.38 -28.50
CA ASP A 118 21.73 -28.17 -28.87
C ASP A 118 21.96 -27.32 -30.14
N ARG A 119 20.92 -26.65 -30.67
CA ARG A 119 20.97 -25.97 -31.98
C ARG A 119 21.37 -24.52 -31.92
N LYS A 120 21.33 -23.90 -30.74
CA LYS A 120 21.60 -22.50 -30.54
C LYS A 120 22.34 -22.30 -29.19
N GLN A 121 23.09 -21.25 -29.10
CA GLN A 121 23.69 -20.86 -27.84
C GLN A 121 22.56 -20.34 -26.92
N ALA A 122 22.41 -20.94 -25.73
CA ALA A 122 21.46 -20.49 -24.72
C ALA A 122 22.06 -19.36 -23.89
N HIS A 123 21.22 -18.44 -23.48
CA HIS A 123 21.55 -17.34 -22.59
C HIS A 123 20.83 -17.52 -21.25
N GLY A 124 21.40 -16.99 -20.20
CA GLY A 124 20.80 -17.00 -18.86
C GLY A 124 20.16 -15.68 -18.49
N ASN A 125 19.51 -15.66 -17.34
CA ASN A 125 18.93 -14.45 -16.77
C ASN A 125 20.03 -13.43 -16.43
N ALA A 126 19.73 -12.14 -16.63
CA ALA A 126 20.62 -11.02 -16.29
C ALA A 126 22.05 -11.14 -16.87
N GLY A 127 22.20 -11.69 -18.07
CA GLY A 127 23.50 -11.82 -18.76
C GLY A 127 24.44 -12.89 -18.19
N LYS A 128 23.93 -13.78 -17.33
CA LYS A 128 24.68 -14.92 -16.79
C LYS A 128 24.64 -16.10 -17.76
N THR A 129 25.64 -16.98 -17.71
CA THR A 129 25.64 -18.22 -18.50
C THR A 129 24.75 -19.27 -17.83
N PRO A 130 23.86 -19.99 -18.54
CA PRO A 130 23.12 -21.10 -17.97
C PRO A 130 24.02 -22.16 -17.38
N SER A 131 23.65 -22.76 -16.26
CA SER A 131 24.39 -23.89 -15.69
C SER A 131 24.27 -25.16 -16.54
N ILE A 132 23.23 -25.26 -17.36
CA ILE A 132 22.97 -26.26 -18.37
C ILE A 132 22.84 -25.56 -19.72
N GLU A 133 23.74 -25.82 -20.63
CA GLU A 133 23.82 -25.17 -21.94
C GLU A 133 23.33 -26.06 -23.08
N ASN A 134 23.17 -27.37 -22.83
CA ASN A 134 22.83 -28.36 -23.85
C ASN A 134 22.13 -29.62 -23.29
N ALA A 135 21.56 -30.42 -24.19
CA ALA A 135 20.82 -31.63 -23.86
C ALA A 135 21.68 -32.71 -23.12
N ALA A 136 22.96 -32.79 -23.40
CA ALA A 136 23.84 -33.77 -22.71
C ALA A 136 24.05 -33.37 -21.23
N GLN A 137 24.25 -32.09 -20.95
CA GLN A 137 24.35 -31.57 -19.57
C GLN A 137 23.03 -31.74 -18.83
N LEU A 138 21.88 -31.47 -19.49
CA LEU A 138 20.55 -31.66 -18.93
C LEU A 138 20.33 -33.15 -18.53
N LYS A 139 20.71 -34.07 -19.41
CA LYS A 139 20.64 -35.50 -19.13
C LYS A 139 21.53 -35.92 -17.95
N GLY A 140 22.73 -35.37 -17.86
CA GLY A 140 23.68 -35.58 -16.75
C GLY A 140 23.13 -35.07 -15.41
N ALA A 141 22.61 -33.85 -15.37
CA ALA A 141 21.96 -33.25 -14.18
C ALA A 141 20.73 -34.09 -13.75
N ASN A 142 19.90 -34.50 -14.72
CA ASN A 142 18.75 -35.35 -14.43
C ASN A 142 19.14 -36.71 -13.82
N ALA A 143 20.21 -37.32 -14.29
CA ALA A 143 20.70 -38.58 -13.70
C ALA A 143 21.15 -38.38 -12.23
N ALA A 144 21.79 -37.26 -11.91
CA ALA A 144 22.15 -36.91 -10.54
C ALA A 144 20.91 -36.65 -9.67
N PHE A 145 19.95 -35.86 -10.18
CA PHE A 145 18.67 -35.59 -9.51
C PHE A 145 17.88 -36.89 -9.22
N GLN A 146 17.74 -37.77 -10.20
CA GLN A 146 17.05 -39.06 -10.04
C GLN A 146 17.71 -39.99 -9.00
N LYS A 147 19.05 -39.90 -8.86
CA LYS A 147 19.75 -40.64 -7.81
C LYS A 147 19.38 -40.14 -6.41
N ASP A 148 19.21 -38.82 -6.23
CA ASP A 148 18.82 -38.23 -4.94
C ASP A 148 17.32 -38.36 -4.66
N PHE A 149 16.50 -38.41 -5.71
CA PHE A 149 15.04 -38.52 -5.67
C PHE A 149 14.51 -39.67 -6.53
N PRO A 150 14.82 -40.95 -6.17
CA PRO A 150 14.46 -42.13 -6.99
C PRO A 150 12.94 -42.32 -7.12
N ASP A 151 12.17 -41.87 -6.12
CA ASP A 151 10.71 -41.98 -6.10
C ASP A 151 10.02 -40.73 -6.69
N PHE A 152 10.76 -39.80 -7.27
CA PHE A 152 10.18 -38.61 -7.88
C PHE A 152 9.22 -38.99 -9.00
N ARG A 153 8.00 -38.43 -8.92
CA ARG A 153 6.97 -38.53 -9.95
C ARG A 153 6.43 -37.14 -10.25
N LEU A 154 6.20 -36.86 -11.52
CA LEU A 154 5.60 -35.59 -11.96
C LEU A 154 4.14 -35.50 -11.50
N PRO A 155 3.76 -34.54 -10.68
CA PRO A 155 2.36 -34.35 -10.29
C PRO A 155 1.53 -33.86 -11.47
N LYS A 156 0.21 -34.09 -11.40
CA LYS A 156 -0.74 -33.44 -12.31
C LYS A 156 -0.89 -31.97 -11.87
N LEU A 157 -0.52 -31.06 -12.74
CA LEU A 157 -0.64 -29.63 -12.45
C LEU A 157 -2.06 -29.14 -12.69
N PRO A 158 -2.61 -28.29 -11.83
CA PRO A 158 -3.87 -27.60 -12.07
C PRO A 158 -3.79 -26.71 -13.31
N ILE A 159 -4.91 -26.57 -14.01
CA ILE A 159 -5.01 -25.63 -15.14
C ILE A 159 -5.21 -24.23 -14.55
N PRO A 160 -4.38 -23.24 -14.92
CA PRO A 160 -4.57 -21.87 -14.46
C PRO A 160 -5.88 -21.27 -15.00
N PRO A 161 -6.40 -20.20 -14.38
CA PRO A 161 -7.55 -19.48 -14.90
C PRO A 161 -7.35 -19.03 -16.34
N ALA A 162 -8.45 -19.00 -17.11
CA ALA A 162 -8.41 -18.58 -18.53
C ALA A 162 -8.24 -17.05 -18.68
N ASP A 163 -8.68 -16.27 -17.71
CA ASP A 163 -8.47 -14.83 -17.67
C ASP A 163 -6.98 -14.51 -17.40
N GLU A 164 -6.38 -13.65 -18.22
CA GLU A 164 -4.95 -13.38 -18.16
C GLU A 164 -4.51 -12.74 -16.84
N LEU A 165 -5.30 -11.81 -16.29
CA LEU A 165 -5.00 -11.20 -15.00
C LEU A 165 -5.06 -12.25 -13.86
N GLU A 166 -6.11 -13.08 -13.83
CA GLU A 166 -6.24 -14.14 -12.84
C GLU A 166 -5.14 -15.19 -12.99
N SER A 167 -4.73 -15.50 -14.23
CA SER A 167 -3.63 -16.41 -14.51
C SER A 167 -2.28 -15.83 -14.06
N MET A 168 -2.06 -14.52 -14.23
CA MET A 168 -0.88 -13.84 -13.68
C MET A 168 -0.89 -13.83 -12.16
N LEU A 169 -2.04 -13.63 -11.51
CA LEU A 169 -2.17 -13.71 -10.07
C LEU A 169 -1.88 -15.14 -9.56
N TYR A 170 -2.41 -16.14 -10.24
CA TYR A 170 -2.11 -17.55 -9.97
C TYR A 170 -0.60 -17.83 -10.01
N THR A 171 0.10 -17.36 -11.05
CA THR A 171 1.56 -17.49 -11.16
C THR A 171 2.27 -16.79 -10.01
N ARG A 172 1.85 -15.56 -9.63
CA ARG A 172 2.44 -14.82 -8.50
C ARG A 172 2.23 -15.53 -7.16
N LEU A 173 1.09 -16.17 -6.96
CA LEU A 173 0.82 -16.93 -5.72
C LEU A 173 1.71 -18.18 -5.63
N LEU A 174 1.89 -18.94 -6.72
CA LEU A 174 2.85 -20.03 -6.79
C LEU A 174 4.27 -19.53 -6.56
N PHE A 175 4.67 -18.48 -7.27
CA PHE A 175 5.96 -17.82 -7.10
C PHE A 175 6.20 -17.38 -5.66
N SER A 176 5.17 -16.86 -4.99
CA SER A 176 5.22 -16.47 -3.57
C SER A 176 5.55 -17.66 -2.67
N CYS A 177 4.92 -18.81 -2.89
CA CYS A 177 5.21 -20.04 -2.13
C CYS A 177 6.67 -20.45 -2.32
N LEU A 178 7.17 -20.45 -3.56
CA LEU A 178 8.54 -20.83 -3.86
C LEU A 178 9.55 -19.88 -3.22
N VAL A 179 9.45 -18.57 -3.50
CA VAL A 179 10.47 -17.60 -3.04
C VAL A 179 10.47 -17.47 -1.52
N ASP A 180 9.30 -17.51 -0.87
CA ASP A 180 9.27 -17.50 0.59
C ASP A 180 9.84 -18.78 1.21
N ALA A 181 9.59 -19.94 0.61
CA ALA A 181 10.17 -21.21 1.05
C ALA A 181 11.70 -21.21 0.90
N ASP A 182 12.24 -20.71 -0.22
CA ASP A 182 13.68 -20.67 -0.45
C ASP A 182 14.39 -19.70 0.52
N TYR A 183 13.85 -18.49 0.70
CA TYR A 183 14.36 -17.52 1.68
C TYR A 183 14.31 -18.10 3.10
N THR A 184 13.19 -18.74 3.48
CA THR A 184 13.01 -19.36 4.80
C THR A 184 13.96 -20.51 5.02
N ALA A 185 14.09 -21.44 4.05
CA ALA A 185 15.05 -22.55 4.13
C ALA A 185 16.49 -22.04 4.22
N SER A 186 16.78 -20.94 3.54
CA SER A 186 18.07 -20.26 3.61
C SER A 186 18.37 -19.68 4.99
N ALA A 187 17.40 -19.00 5.59
CA ALA A 187 17.52 -18.44 6.93
C ALA A 187 17.64 -19.55 7.99
N MET A 188 16.88 -20.64 7.86
CA MET A 188 16.96 -21.80 8.74
C MET A 188 18.31 -22.53 8.69
N ASN A 189 19.03 -22.44 7.58
CA ASN A 189 20.39 -23.01 7.50
C ASN A 189 21.38 -22.24 8.35
N ASP A 190 21.20 -20.93 8.51
CA ASP A 190 22.03 -20.07 9.31
C ASP A 190 21.56 -20.02 10.78
N ASP A 191 20.25 -20.14 11.02
CA ASP A 191 19.60 -20.12 12.33
C ASP A 191 18.47 -21.16 12.40
N SER A 192 18.71 -22.27 13.08
CA SER A 192 17.72 -23.37 13.21
C SER A 192 16.46 -22.99 13.98
N THR A 193 16.48 -21.89 14.75
CA THR A 193 15.32 -21.37 15.52
C THR A 193 14.50 -20.32 14.77
N TYR A 194 14.83 -20.08 13.50
CA TYR A 194 14.22 -19.04 12.67
C TYR A 194 12.67 -19.13 12.60
N LEU A 195 12.13 -20.33 12.43
CA LEU A 195 10.67 -20.54 12.39
C LEU A 195 10.02 -20.42 13.75
N ASP A 196 10.69 -20.88 14.82
CA ASP A 196 10.15 -20.81 16.17
C ASP A 196 9.82 -19.37 16.57
N ARG A 197 10.66 -18.40 16.18
CA ARG A 197 10.42 -16.97 16.39
C ARG A 197 9.24 -16.42 15.60
N ALA A 198 8.93 -16.99 14.43
CA ALA A 198 7.82 -16.57 13.61
C ALA A 198 6.48 -17.18 14.08
N GLU A 199 6.53 -18.33 14.77
CA GLU A 199 5.35 -19.03 15.31
C GLU A 199 4.88 -18.51 16.68
N ASP A 200 5.71 -17.76 17.41
CA ASP A 200 5.37 -17.17 18.73
C ASP A 200 4.23 -16.11 18.68
N CYS A 201 3.69 -15.81 17.49
CA CYS A 201 2.53 -14.93 17.35
C CYS A 201 1.23 -15.73 17.51
N TYR A 202 0.92 -16.12 18.74
CA TYR A 202 -0.38 -16.76 19.05
C TYR A 202 -1.55 -15.84 18.69
N PHE A 203 -2.49 -16.36 17.90
CA PHE A 203 -3.70 -15.65 17.46
C PHE A 203 -4.95 -16.34 18.03
N ASP A 204 -5.56 -15.70 19.00
CA ASP A 204 -6.83 -16.14 19.59
C ASP A 204 -7.92 -15.09 19.33
N PRO A 205 -8.73 -15.25 18.28
CA PRO A 205 -9.82 -14.31 17.99
C PRO A 205 -10.84 -14.19 19.12
N GLN A 206 -11.06 -15.25 19.92
CA GLN A 206 -12.02 -15.22 21.03
C GLN A 206 -11.51 -14.31 22.16
N ALA A 207 -10.26 -14.48 22.59
CA ALA A 207 -9.67 -13.62 23.62
C ALA A 207 -9.58 -12.16 23.16
N LEU A 208 -9.29 -11.93 21.88
CA LEU A 208 -9.26 -10.59 21.31
C LEU A 208 -10.65 -9.95 21.24
N LEU A 209 -11.72 -10.72 20.99
CA LEU A 209 -13.11 -10.23 21.08
C LEU A 209 -13.47 -9.79 22.49
N GLU A 210 -13.09 -10.55 23.51
CA GLU A 210 -13.32 -10.18 24.91
C GLU A 210 -12.62 -8.85 25.26
N THR A 211 -11.36 -8.70 24.82
CA THR A 211 -10.61 -7.46 25.00
C THR A 211 -11.26 -6.28 24.25
N LEU A 212 -11.72 -6.50 23.02
CA LEU A 212 -12.44 -5.50 22.21
C LEU A 212 -13.72 -5.04 22.92
N TYR A 213 -14.53 -5.98 23.45
CA TYR A 213 -15.75 -5.65 24.19
C TYR A 213 -15.47 -4.83 25.45
N ALA A 214 -14.46 -5.21 26.24
CA ALA A 214 -14.04 -4.45 27.40
C ALA A 214 -13.58 -3.03 27.03
N TYR A 215 -12.79 -2.89 25.97
CA TYR A 215 -12.32 -1.60 25.47
C TYR A 215 -13.48 -0.73 24.97
N CYS A 216 -14.42 -1.27 24.20
CA CYS A 216 -15.62 -0.57 23.73
C CYS A 216 -16.50 -0.13 24.92
N GLY A 217 -16.64 -0.96 25.96
CA GLY A 217 -17.33 -0.63 27.21
C GLY A 217 -16.73 0.60 27.91
N SER A 218 -15.40 0.66 28.00
CA SER A 218 -14.67 1.80 28.62
C SER A 218 -14.86 3.10 27.83
N ILE A 219 -14.77 3.03 26.49
CA ILE A 219 -15.02 4.20 25.62
C ILE A 219 -16.45 4.69 25.78
N ARG A 220 -17.42 3.79 25.81
CA ARG A 220 -18.84 4.13 25.95
C ARG A 220 -19.11 4.89 27.27
N GLN A 221 -18.51 4.45 28.37
CA GLN A 221 -18.62 5.13 29.66
C GLN A 221 -17.98 6.52 29.66
N ALA A 222 -16.87 6.70 28.97
CA ALA A 222 -16.16 7.98 28.86
C ALA A 222 -16.70 8.91 27.79
N SER A 223 -17.67 8.46 26.96
CA SER A 223 -18.14 9.22 25.81
C SER A 223 -18.94 10.46 26.21
N THR A 224 -18.54 11.62 25.70
CA THR A 224 -19.27 12.90 25.77
C THR A 224 -20.11 13.17 24.54
N ALA A 225 -20.14 12.26 23.57
CA ALA A 225 -20.91 12.41 22.35
C ALA A 225 -22.42 12.32 22.60
N ASP A 226 -23.21 12.88 21.67
CA ASP A 226 -24.66 12.82 21.73
C ASP A 226 -25.16 11.36 21.87
N LYS A 227 -26.24 11.20 22.61
CA LYS A 227 -26.90 9.92 22.85
C LYS A 227 -27.29 9.19 21.56
N ILE A 228 -27.80 9.94 20.59
CA ILE A 228 -28.20 9.41 19.27
C ILE A 228 -26.98 8.86 18.53
N LEU A 229 -25.89 9.61 18.51
CA LEU A 229 -24.66 9.16 17.86
C LEU A 229 -24.11 7.86 18.50
N ASN A 230 -24.13 7.77 19.84
CA ASN A 230 -23.69 6.57 20.53
C ASN A 230 -24.58 5.36 20.24
N GLN A 231 -25.92 5.54 20.14
CA GLN A 231 -26.84 4.46 19.73
C GLN A 231 -26.51 3.94 18.32
N TYR A 232 -26.25 4.82 17.38
CA TYR A 232 -25.86 4.40 16.02
C TYR A 232 -24.48 3.75 15.97
N ARG A 233 -23.52 4.18 16.79
CA ARG A 233 -22.23 3.49 16.94
C ARG A 233 -22.42 2.05 17.41
N ASP A 234 -23.28 1.84 18.40
CA ASP A 234 -23.63 0.51 18.90
C ASP A 234 -24.30 -0.34 17.82
N GLN A 235 -25.24 0.23 17.09
CA GLN A 235 -25.91 -0.46 15.98
C GLN A 235 -24.93 -0.91 14.89
N VAL A 236 -24.00 -0.03 14.46
CA VAL A 236 -22.98 -0.35 13.47
C VAL A 236 -22.06 -1.46 13.99
N PHE A 237 -21.61 -1.34 15.23
CA PHE A 237 -20.75 -2.33 15.87
C PHE A 237 -21.41 -3.72 15.95
N GLU A 238 -22.65 -3.80 16.43
CA GLU A 238 -23.39 -5.06 16.53
C GLU A 238 -23.67 -5.68 15.16
N GLN A 239 -24.04 -4.87 14.18
CA GLN A 239 -24.33 -5.36 12.84
C GLN A 239 -23.08 -5.92 12.17
N CYS A 240 -21.94 -5.26 12.32
CA CYS A 240 -20.65 -5.76 11.86
C CYS A 240 -20.33 -7.13 12.48
N GLY A 241 -20.52 -7.30 13.79
CA GLY A 241 -20.33 -8.59 14.46
C GLY A 241 -21.23 -9.68 13.92
N LYS A 242 -22.53 -9.41 13.71
CA LYS A 242 -23.49 -10.36 13.13
C LYS A 242 -23.11 -10.75 11.71
N MET A 243 -22.64 -9.80 10.91
CA MET A 243 -22.20 -10.05 9.53
C MET A 243 -20.88 -10.79 9.45
N GLY A 244 -20.03 -10.71 10.49
CA GLY A 244 -18.81 -11.51 10.60
C GLY A 244 -19.07 -13.03 10.64
N ASP A 245 -20.26 -13.47 11.05
CA ASP A 245 -20.66 -14.89 11.05
C ASP A 245 -21.19 -15.39 9.69
N LYS A 246 -21.33 -14.50 8.69
CA LYS A 246 -21.81 -14.84 7.35
C LYS A 246 -20.71 -15.50 6.50
N PRO A 247 -21.05 -16.11 5.33
CA PRO A 247 -20.09 -16.77 4.48
C PRO A 247 -18.90 -15.89 4.07
N GLU A 248 -17.80 -16.53 3.70
CA GLU A 248 -16.64 -15.87 3.08
C GLU A 248 -17.03 -15.13 1.80
N GLY A 249 -16.33 -14.05 1.48
CA GLY A 249 -16.57 -13.33 0.24
C GLY A 249 -16.29 -11.84 0.31
N LEU A 250 -16.96 -11.09 -0.55
CA LEU A 250 -16.79 -9.66 -0.71
C LEU A 250 -17.88 -8.88 0.00
N TYR A 251 -17.49 -7.93 0.84
CA TYR A 251 -18.37 -7.09 1.63
C TYR A 251 -18.12 -5.61 1.43
N THR A 252 -19.16 -4.79 1.68
CA THR A 252 -19.04 -3.33 1.81
C THR A 252 -19.61 -2.88 3.15
N LEU A 253 -19.01 -1.84 3.72
CA LEU A 253 -19.53 -1.13 4.88
C LEU A 253 -19.69 0.34 4.54
N THR A 254 -20.91 0.76 4.25
CA THR A 254 -21.28 2.14 3.93
C THR A 254 -21.79 2.83 5.19
N ALA A 255 -20.97 3.69 5.80
CA ALA A 255 -21.34 4.38 7.04
C ALA A 255 -20.71 5.78 7.13
N PRO A 256 -21.43 6.80 7.66
CA PRO A 256 -20.93 8.14 7.85
C PRO A 256 -19.65 8.21 8.69
N THR A 257 -18.87 9.29 8.54
CA THR A 257 -17.73 9.55 9.40
C THR A 257 -18.13 9.71 10.87
N GLY A 258 -17.32 9.21 11.80
CA GLY A 258 -17.57 9.30 13.24
C GLY A 258 -18.50 8.21 13.82
N THR A 259 -18.95 7.23 13.02
CA THR A 259 -19.79 6.10 13.47
C THR A 259 -19.00 4.96 14.10
N GLY A 260 -17.70 5.10 14.32
CA GLY A 260 -16.88 4.05 14.94
C GLY A 260 -16.52 2.89 14.03
N LYS A 261 -16.44 3.12 12.71
CA LYS A 261 -16.10 2.10 11.70
C LYS A 261 -14.87 1.26 12.08
N THR A 262 -13.80 1.88 12.56
CA THR A 262 -12.53 1.21 12.91
C THR A 262 -12.75 0.02 13.87
N LEU A 263 -13.47 0.22 14.97
CA LEU A 263 -13.73 -0.84 15.93
C LEU A 263 -14.79 -1.83 15.44
N ALA A 264 -15.78 -1.36 14.69
CA ALA A 264 -16.81 -2.20 14.09
C ALA A 264 -16.24 -3.15 13.03
N LEU A 265 -15.28 -2.69 12.22
CA LEU A 265 -14.56 -3.52 11.25
C LEU A 265 -13.66 -4.56 11.93
N LEU A 266 -13.00 -4.19 13.04
CA LEU A 266 -12.27 -5.16 13.85
C LEU A 266 -13.21 -6.23 14.43
N HIS A 267 -14.40 -5.83 14.89
CA HIS A 267 -15.43 -6.76 15.38
C HIS A 267 -15.85 -7.75 14.28
N PHE A 268 -16.16 -7.24 13.07
CA PHE A 268 -16.42 -8.11 11.91
C PHE A 268 -15.27 -9.09 11.67
N ALA A 269 -14.04 -8.58 11.59
CA ALA A 269 -12.87 -9.38 11.22
C ALA A 269 -12.58 -10.48 12.25
N LEU A 270 -12.63 -10.16 13.55
CA LEU A 270 -12.41 -11.15 14.62
C LEU A 270 -13.51 -12.21 14.67
N ARG A 271 -14.79 -11.81 14.53
CA ARG A 271 -15.92 -12.76 14.42
C ARG A 271 -15.75 -13.68 13.22
N HIS A 272 -15.35 -13.11 12.07
CA HIS A 272 -15.14 -13.86 10.84
C HIS A 272 -13.96 -14.84 10.97
N CYS A 273 -12.86 -14.42 11.60
CA CYS A 273 -11.74 -15.30 11.91
C CYS A 273 -12.17 -16.47 12.80
N LEU A 274 -12.91 -16.19 13.87
CA LEU A 274 -13.42 -17.22 14.78
C LEU A 274 -14.35 -18.21 14.07
N LYS A 275 -15.28 -17.71 13.23
CA LYS A 275 -16.28 -18.53 12.54
C LYS A 275 -15.68 -19.43 11.45
N HIS A 276 -14.71 -18.91 10.69
CA HIS A 276 -14.18 -19.55 9.50
C HIS A 276 -12.73 -20.07 9.66
N GLY A 277 -12.17 -20.01 10.88
CA GLY A 277 -10.81 -20.49 11.17
C GLY A 277 -9.71 -19.70 10.44
N LYS A 278 -9.95 -18.39 10.16
CA LYS A 278 -8.95 -17.53 9.53
C LYS A 278 -7.80 -17.24 10.48
N LYS A 279 -6.59 -17.25 9.96
CA LYS A 279 -5.37 -17.06 10.76
C LYS A 279 -4.84 -15.63 10.76
N ARG A 280 -5.45 -14.72 9.96
CA ARG A 280 -4.87 -13.39 9.73
C ARG A 280 -5.91 -12.34 9.39
N ILE A 281 -5.67 -11.13 9.93
CA ILE A 281 -6.40 -9.89 9.58
C ILE A 281 -5.41 -8.92 8.97
N ILE A 282 -5.71 -8.39 7.77
CA ILE A 282 -4.90 -7.37 7.09
C ILE A 282 -5.74 -6.12 6.96
N ILE A 283 -5.30 -5.02 7.57
CA ILE A 283 -5.97 -3.73 7.53
C ILE A 283 -5.21 -2.82 6.58
N VAL A 284 -5.89 -2.40 5.54
CA VAL A 284 -5.31 -1.61 4.44
C VAL A 284 -5.87 -0.20 4.48
N LEU A 285 -5.00 0.79 4.55
CA LEU A 285 -5.32 2.20 4.72
C LEU A 285 -4.69 3.05 3.60
N PRO A 286 -5.32 4.15 3.15
CA PRO A 286 -4.79 4.92 2.03
C PRO A 286 -3.53 5.72 2.38
N PHE A 287 -3.40 6.19 3.64
CA PHE A 287 -2.35 7.12 4.05
C PHE A 287 -1.58 6.63 5.27
N LEU A 288 -0.29 6.98 5.35
CA LEU A 288 0.62 6.63 6.45
C LEU A 288 0.09 7.11 7.82
N THR A 289 -0.38 8.34 7.90
CA THR A 289 -0.92 8.92 9.13
C THR A 289 -2.14 8.17 9.66
N LEU A 290 -3.01 7.68 8.76
CA LEU A 290 -4.12 6.82 9.15
C LEU A 290 -3.64 5.45 9.65
N ALA A 291 -2.60 4.90 9.03
CA ALA A 291 -2.02 3.62 9.45
C ALA A 291 -1.46 3.71 10.87
N GLU A 292 -0.72 4.78 11.20
CA GLU A 292 -0.20 5.03 12.54
C GLU A 292 -1.30 5.23 13.58
N GLN A 293 -2.31 6.07 13.30
CA GLN A 293 -3.43 6.30 14.23
C GLN A 293 -4.28 5.06 14.47
N ASN A 294 -4.54 4.27 13.44
CA ASN A 294 -5.24 3.01 13.61
C ASN A 294 -4.40 1.99 14.38
N ALA A 295 -3.08 1.97 14.15
CA ALA A 295 -2.15 1.15 14.91
C ALA A 295 -2.21 1.45 16.41
N ASP A 296 -2.19 2.73 16.81
CA ASP A 296 -2.35 3.15 18.20
C ASP A 296 -3.69 2.71 18.81
N THR A 297 -4.74 2.69 18.02
CA THR A 297 -6.06 2.24 18.47
C THR A 297 -6.08 0.72 18.63
N TYR A 298 -5.58 -0.01 17.66
CA TYR A 298 -5.56 -1.48 17.69
C TYR A 298 -4.57 -2.04 18.69
N ALA A 299 -3.45 -1.36 18.95
CA ALA A 299 -2.46 -1.75 19.97
C ALA A 299 -3.03 -1.80 21.41
N LYS A 300 -4.15 -1.10 21.67
CA LYS A 300 -4.88 -1.17 22.94
C LYS A 300 -5.71 -2.45 23.10
N ILE A 301 -5.92 -3.18 22.03
CA ILE A 301 -6.78 -4.37 21.97
C ILE A 301 -5.96 -5.60 21.59
N ILE A 302 -5.02 -5.43 20.65
CA ILE A 302 -4.27 -6.51 20.03
C ILE A 302 -2.80 -6.35 20.41
N PRO A 303 -2.20 -7.30 21.11
CA PRO A 303 -0.76 -7.31 21.32
C PRO A 303 -0.03 -7.58 19.98
N ASN A 304 1.11 -6.95 19.78
CA ASN A 304 2.01 -7.22 18.64
C ASN A 304 1.39 -7.00 17.25
N VAL A 305 0.67 -5.88 17.05
CA VAL A 305 0.21 -5.46 15.72
C VAL A 305 1.43 -5.13 14.85
N LEU A 306 1.53 -5.78 13.70
CA LEU A 306 2.58 -5.47 12.72
C LEU A 306 2.16 -4.29 11.85
N VAL A 307 2.96 -3.22 11.82
CA VAL A 307 2.73 -2.05 10.96
C VAL A 307 3.76 -2.06 9.83
N ASP A 308 3.33 -2.40 8.61
CA ASP A 308 4.21 -2.50 7.42
C ASP A 308 3.88 -1.42 6.38
N HIS A 309 4.63 -0.32 6.40
CA HIS A 309 4.60 0.73 5.38
C HIS A 309 6.00 1.24 5.04
N SER A 310 6.11 2.14 4.07
CA SER A 310 7.41 2.61 3.54
C SER A 310 8.31 3.30 4.57
N GLN A 311 7.74 3.83 5.65
CA GLN A 311 8.46 4.54 6.72
C GLN A 311 8.51 3.77 8.04
N SER A 312 7.99 2.53 8.11
CA SER A 312 8.01 1.72 9.33
C SER A 312 9.45 1.45 9.79
N ASP A 313 9.73 1.73 11.05
CA ASP A 313 10.99 1.29 11.70
C ASP A 313 10.74 0.01 12.47
N LEU A 314 10.94 -1.11 11.80
CA LEU A 314 10.71 -2.42 12.36
C LEU A 314 12.01 -2.97 12.97
N PRO A 315 11.97 -3.51 14.21
CA PRO A 315 13.08 -4.30 14.74
C PRO A 315 13.36 -5.49 13.82
N GLU A 316 14.55 -6.05 13.91
CA GLU A 316 15.02 -7.10 12.96
C GLU A 316 14.05 -8.29 12.88
N GLU A 317 13.53 -8.74 14.01
CA GLU A 317 12.54 -9.82 14.11
C GLU A 317 11.23 -9.46 13.38
N ALA A 318 10.74 -8.23 13.54
CA ALA A 318 9.52 -7.78 12.86
C ALA A 318 9.71 -7.54 11.35
N ARG A 319 10.95 -7.34 10.88
CA ARG A 319 11.24 -7.21 9.42
C ARG A 319 10.94 -8.49 8.67
N GLU A 320 11.25 -9.64 9.26
CA GLU A 320 10.94 -10.93 8.65
C GLU A 320 9.43 -11.19 8.63
N LEU A 321 8.73 -10.88 9.73
CA LEU A 321 7.27 -10.95 9.76
C LEU A 321 6.63 -10.05 8.69
N ALA A 322 7.20 -8.85 8.47
CA ALA A 322 6.74 -7.90 7.45
C ALA A 322 7.09 -8.36 6.02
N ALA A 323 8.24 -8.99 5.82
CA ALA A 323 8.63 -9.51 4.50
C ALA A 323 7.67 -10.61 4.02
N ARG A 324 7.16 -11.42 4.94
CA ARG A 324 6.27 -12.56 4.69
C ARG A 324 4.80 -12.24 4.94
N TRP A 325 4.47 -11.22 5.71
CA TRP A 325 3.15 -10.97 6.29
C TRP A 325 2.62 -12.18 7.08
N SER A 326 3.48 -12.77 7.90
CA SER A 326 3.13 -13.93 8.74
C SER A 326 2.50 -13.56 10.08
N ALA A 327 2.54 -12.28 10.49
CA ALA A 327 1.88 -11.80 11.71
C ALA A 327 0.35 -11.98 11.63
N PRO A 328 -0.32 -12.23 12.79
CA PRO A 328 -1.77 -12.43 12.83
C PRO A 328 -2.57 -11.18 12.46
N VAL A 329 -2.10 -10.00 12.85
CA VAL A 329 -2.74 -8.72 12.51
C VAL A 329 -1.71 -7.77 11.92
N ILE A 330 -2.01 -7.31 10.71
CA ILE A 330 -1.13 -6.46 9.91
C ILE A 330 -1.88 -5.19 9.54
N ILE A 331 -1.24 -4.05 9.73
CA ILE A 331 -1.70 -2.76 9.23
C ILE A 331 -0.73 -2.33 8.13
N THR A 332 -1.26 -2.01 6.96
CA THR A 332 -0.46 -1.62 5.80
C THR A 332 -1.15 -0.53 4.99
N THR A 333 -0.44 0.00 4.00
CA THR A 333 -1.01 0.99 3.08
C THR A 333 -1.55 0.36 1.80
N SER A 334 -2.53 1.02 1.15
CA SER A 334 -3.06 0.60 -0.16
C SER A 334 -1.94 0.45 -1.19
N VAL A 335 -0.96 1.35 -1.19
CA VAL A 335 0.22 1.28 -2.07
C VAL A 335 0.97 -0.04 -1.85
N ARG A 336 1.31 -0.35 -0.60
CA ARG A 336 2.09 -1.55 -0.25
C ARG A 336 1.33 -2.83 -0.58
N PHE A 337 0.01 -2.85 -0.30
CA PHE A 337 -0.84 -4.01 -0.55
C PHE A 337 -1.02 -4.29 -2.04
N PHE A 338 -1.50 -3.29 -2.79
CA PHE A 338 -1.84 -3.49 -4.19
C PHE A 338 -0.60 -3.59 -5.09
N GLU A 339 0.45 -2.78 -4.85
CA GLU A 339 1.68 -2.92 -5.62
C GLU A 339 2.35 -4.29 -5.39
N ALA A 340 2.19 -4.90 -4.21
CA ALA A 340 2.67 -6.27 -3.99
C ALA A 340 1.91 -7.29 -4.86
N LEU A 341 0.57 -7.16 -5.01
CA LEU A 341 -0.24 -8.06 -5.85
C LEU A 341 0.16 -8.05 -7.33
N PHE A 342 0.72 -6.93 -7.81
CA PHE A 342 1.14 -6.76 -9.20
C PHE A 342 2.65 -6.83 -9.41
N SER A 343 3.44 -7.07 -8.35
CA SER A 343 4.90 -7.14 -8.42
C SER A 343 5.38 -8.37 -9.21
N ASP A 344 6.57 -8.24 -9.77
CA ASP A 344 7.36 -9.30 -10.38
C ASP A 344 8.57 -9.70 -9.51
N ARG A 345 8.90 -8.91 -8.47
CA ARG A 345 10.13 -9.04 -7.66
C ARG A 345 10.00 -10.10 -6.57
N PRO A 346 10.97 -11.03 -6.44
CA PRO A 346 10.96 -12.10 -5.43
C PRO A 346 10.71 -11.60 -4.01
N THR A 347 11.47 -10.60 -3.57
CA THR A 347 11.40 -10.04 -2.21
C THR A 347 10.05 -9.41 -1.87
N VAL A 348 9.35 -8.85 -2.86
CA VAL A 348 8.02 -8.25 -2.67
C VAL A 348 6.94 -9.33 -2.70
N CYS A 349 7.08 -10.34 -3.57
CA CYS A 349 6.09 -11.40 -3.73
C CYS A 349 6.06 -12.39 -2.56
N ARG A 350 7.07 -12.49 -1.70
CA ARG A 350 7.13 -13.42 -0.55
C ARG A 350 5.86 -13.45 0.29
N LYS A 351 5.17 -12.33 0.40
CA LYS A 351 3.98 -12.14 1.27
C LYS A 351 2.64 -12.57 0.65
N LEU A 352 2.57 -12.80 -0.67
CA LEU A 352 1.28 -12.91 -1.37
C LEU A 352 0.48 -14.16 -0.98
N HIS A 353 1.13 -15.31 -0.78
CA HIS A 353 0.47 -16.52 -0.35
C HIS A 353 -0.22 -16.37 1.01
N ASN A 354 0.25 -15.46 1.86
CA ASN A 354 -0.31 -15.14 3.16
C ASN A 354 -1.54 -14.21 3.11
N ILE A 355 -1.89 -13.66 1.94
CA ILE A 355 -3.16 -12.94 1.73
C ILE A 355 -4.31 -13.94 1.56
N ALA A 356 -4.04 -15.10 0.95
CA ALA A 356 -5.04 -16.15 0.83
C ALA A 356 -5.52 -16.63 2.21
N GLY A 357 -6.81 -16.89 2.31
CA GLY A 357 -7.42 -17.34 3.56
C GLY A 357 -7.43 -16.31 4.69
N SER A 358 -7.10 -15.03 4.43
CA SER A 358 -7.15 -13.94 5.41
C SER A 358 -8.46 -13.15 5.37
N VAL A 359 -8.68 -12.29 6.36
CA VAL A 359 -9.68 -11.21 6.33
C VAL A 359 -8.96 -9.90 6.02
N VAL A 360 -9.29 -9.28 4.88
CA VAL A 360 -8.70 -8.02 4.45
C VAL A 360 -9.73 -6.90 4.59
N VAL A 361 -9.40 -5.86 5.30
CA VAL A 361 -10.25 -4.68 5.51
C VAL A 361 -9.61 -3.48 4.82
N PHE A 362 -10.30 -2.94 3.82
CA PHE A 362 -9.93 -1.68 3.18
C PHE A 362 -10.75 -0.56 3.78
N ASP A 363 -10.13 0.37 4.48
CA ASP A 363 -10.79 1.59 4.94
C ASP A 363 -10.50 2.73 3.97
N GLU A 364 -11.47 3.63 3.77
CA GLU A 364 -11.46 4.71 2.78
C GLU A 364 -11.24 4.19 1.33
N ALA A 365 -12.04 3.20 0.93
CA ALA A 365 -11.94 2.50 -0.36
C ALA A 365 -12.07 3.40 -1.60
N GLN A 366 -12.67 4.60 -1.48
CA GLN A 366 -12.78 5.58 -2.56
C GLN A 366 -11.44 6.15 -3.01
N SER A 367 -10.37 5.94 -2.24
CA SER A 367 -9.02 6.42 -2.58
C SER A 367 -8.34 5.64 -3.72
N LEU A 368 -8.97 4.58 -4.25
CA LEU A 368 -8.45 3.82 -5.37
C LEU A 368 -8.45 4.65 -6.67
N PRO A 369 -7.30 4.77 -7.37
CA PRO A 369 -7.25 5.49 -8.64
C PRO A 369 -8.15 4.85 -9.69
N ALA A 370 -9.00 5.63 -10.34
CA ALA A 370 -9.94 5.12 -11.35
C ALA A 370 -9.26 4.41 -12.52
N SER A 371 -8.05 4.84 -12.89
CA SER A 371 -7.24 4.26 -13.97
C SER A 371 -6.61 2.89 -13.63
N LEU A 372 -6.77 2.40 -12.41
CA LEU A 372 -6.30 1.09 -11.94
C LEU A 372 -7.44 0.24 -11.37
N THR A 373 -8.65 0.78 -11.32
CA THR A 373 -9.78 0.20 -10.58
C THR A 373 -10.17 -1.18 -11.11
N SER A 374 -10.27 -1.37 -12.44
CA SER A 374 -10.70 -2.66 -13.01
C SER A 374 -9.70 -3.77 -12.69
N ALA A 375 -8.42 -3.56 -12.97
CA ALA A 375 -7.38 -4.54 -12.65
C ALA A 375 -7.36 -4.87 -11.14
N THR A 376 -7.47 -3.85 -10.28
CA THR A 376 -7.49 -4.01 -8.83
C THR A 376 -8.67 -4.87 -8.37
N LEU A 377 -9.87 -4.52 -8.78
CA LEU A 377 -11.10 -5.19 -8.32
C LEU A 377 -11.27 -6.59 -8.93
N ARG A 378 -10.75 -6.83 -10.14
CA ARG A 378 -10.66 -8.19 -10.72
C ARG A 378 -9.72 -9.08 -9.91
N ALA A 379 -8.55 -8.57 -9.50
CA ALA A 379 -7.64 -9.30 -8.61
C ALA A 379 -8.28 -9.58 -7.23
N VAL A 380 -9.00 -8.61 -6.66
CA VAL A 380 -9.78 -8.76 -5.42
C VAL A 380 -10.84 -9.85 -5.57
N ASN A 381 -11.63 -9.82 -6.64
CA ASN A 381 -12.64 -10.85 -6.91
C ASN A 381 -12.01 -12.25 -7.02
N ALA A 382 -10.86 -12.38 -7.68
CA ALA A 382 -10.15 -13.65 -7.81
C ALA A 382 -9.68 -14.17 -6.44
N LEU A 383 -9.15 -13.29 -5.56
CA LEU A 383 -8.76 -13.65 -4.20
C LEU A 383 -9.94 -14.13 -3.36
N CYS A 384 -11.10 -13.46 -3.46
CA CYS A 384 -12.30 -13.86 -2.73
C CYS A 384 -12.90 -15.17 -3.27
N SER A 385 -13.01 -15.32 -4.59
CA SER A 385 -13.73 -16.45 -5.20
C SER A 385 -12.91 -17.74 -5.27
N ARG A 386 -11.56 -17.66 -5.32
CA ARG A 386 -10.70 -18.82 -5.52
C ARG A 386 -9.79 -19.16 -4.35
N TYR A 387 -9.45 -18.18 -3.51
CA TYR A 387 -8.41 -18.32 -2.49
C TYR A 387 -8.91 -18.05 -1.07
N HIS A 388 -10.19 -18.25 -0.84
CA HIS A 388 -10.81 -18.16 0.49
C HIS A 388 -10.47 -16.88 1.25
N THR A 389 -10.28 -15.77 0.56
CA THR A 389 -10.04 -14.46 1.18
C THR A 389 -11.38 -13.75 1.37
N THR A 390 -11.62 -13.18 2.54
CA THR A 390 -12.76 -12.30 2.75
C THR A 390 -12.28 -10.87 2.74
N MET A 391 -12.93 -10.02 1.94
CA MET A 391 -12.57 -8.60 1.83
C MET A 391 -13.73 -7.69 2.16
N VAL A 392 -13.45 -6.64 2.94
CA VAL A 392 -14.42 -5.62 3.34
C VAL A 392 -13.94 -4.26 2.86
N PHE A 393 -14.74 -3.58 2.04
CA PHE A 393 -14.49 -2.21 1.58
C PHE A 393 -15.34 -1.25 2.41
N SER A 394 -14.69 -0.45 3.24
CA SER A 394 -15.32 0.51 4.15
C SER A 394 -15.11 1.94 3.68
N THR A 395 -16.20 2.72 3.66
CA THR A 395 -16.13 4.14 3.34
C THR A 395 -17.44 4.86 3.74
N ALA A 396 -17.36 6.20 3.86
CA ALA A 396 -18.57 7.04 3.94
C ALA A 396 -19.15 7.33 2.54
N THR A 397 -18.35 7.17 1.49
CA THR A 397 -18.68 7.51 0.11
C THR A 397 -18.45 6.29 -0.78
N GLN A 398 -19.33 5.29 -0.67
CA GLN A 398 -19.16 4.02 -1.38
C GLN A 398 -19.19 4.23 -2.90
N PRO A 399 -18.07 3.98 -3.62
CA PRO A 399 -18.07 4.05 -5.06
C PRO A 399 -18.98 2.99 -5.67
N ASP A 400 -19.77 3.40 -6.69
CA ASP A 400 -20.59 2.46 -7.45
C ASP A 400 -19.75 1.74 -8.50
N PHE A 401 -18.85 0.85 -8.05
CA PHE A 401 -18.03 0.05 -8.96
C PHE A 401 -18.85 -0.89 -9.84
N ALA A 402 -20.10 -1.19 -9.47
CA ALA A 402 -21.00 -1.98 -10.30
C ALA A 402 -21.44 -1.24 -11.58
N ALA A 403 -21.31 0.09 -11.62
CA ALA A 403 -21.56 0.88 -12.83
C ALA A 403 -20.52 0.63 -13.94
N ARG A 404 -19.35 0.09 -13.60
CA ARG A 404 -18.31 -0.27 -14.59
C ARG A 404 -18.71 -1.52 -15.36
N LYS A 405 -18.83 -1.41 -16.69
CA LYS A 405 -19.27 -2.52 -17.59
C LYS A 405 -18.23 -3.64 -17.71
N ASP A 406 -16.96 -3.34 -17.43
CA ASP A 406 -15.83 -4.27 -17.51
C ASP A 406 -15.60 -5.06 -16.21
N LEU A 407 -16.48 -4.89 -15.20
CA LEU A 407 -16.30 -5.45 -13.87
C LEU A 407 -17.58 -6.14 -13.36
N ASN A 408 -17.44 -7.38 -12.91
CA ASN A 408 -18.49 -8.06 -12.15
C ASN A 408 -18.27 -7.78 -10.66
N TRP A 409 -19.01 -6.79 -10.10
CA TRP A 409 -18.85 -6.34 -8.73
C TRP A 409 -20.16 -6.47 -7.96
N THR A 410 -20.25 -7.45 -7.07
CA THR A 410 -21.48 -7.78 -6.33
C THR A 410 -21.18 -8.02 -4.84
N PRO A 411 -20.72 -6.99 -4.10
CA PRO A 411 -20.46 -7.12 -2.67
C PRO A 411 -21.75 -7.27 -1.85
N CYS A 412 -21.64 -7.88 -0.68
CA CYS A 412 -22.70 -7.88 0.33
C CYS A 412 -22.56 -6.65 1.23
N GLU A 413 -23.56 -5.77 1.24
CA GLU A 413 -23.56 -4.60 2.14
C GLU A 413 -23.85 -5.02 3.58
N ILE A 414 -22.93 -4.64 4.50
CA ILE A 414 -23.05 -4.93 5.94
C ILE A 414 -24.20 -4.17 6.58
N LEU A 415 -24.46 -2.92 6.12
CA LEU A 415 -25.52 -2.04 6.61
C LEU A 415 -26.56 -1.76 5.52
N PRO A 416 -27.50 -2.66 5.22
CA PRO A 416 -28.49 -2.45 4.14
C PRO A 416 -29.32 -1.17 4.33
N GLU A 417 -29.57 -0.76 5.56
CA GLU A 417 -30.34 0.44 5.90
C GLU A 417 -29.47 1.68 6.16
N HIS A 418 -28.25 1.74 5.60
CA HIS A 418 -27.31 2.85 5.80
C HIS A 418 -27.93 4.23 5.48
N ARG A 419 -28.91 4.34 4.57
CA ARG A 419 -29.61 5.60 4.26
C ARG A 419 -30.20 6.26 5.51
N LYS A 420 -30.87 5.48 6.36
CA LYS A 420 -31.43 5.98 7.62
C LYS A 420 -30.35 6.53 8.55
N LEU A 421 -29.17 5.90 8.55
CA LEU A 421 -28.03 6.32 9.34
C LEU A 421 -27.49 7.68 8.85
N PHE A 422 -27.38 7.87 7.53
CA PHE A 422 -26.95 9.14 6.95
C PHE A 422 -27.92 10.28 7.24
N GLU A 423 -29.23 10.03 7.15
CA GLU A 423 -30.27 11.00 7.47
C GLU A 423 -30.25 11.40 8.96
N ALA A 424 -30.15 10.42 9.86
CA ALA A 424 -30.16 10.65 11.31
C ALA A 424 -28.87 11.36 11.81
N LEU A 425 -27.76 11.16 11.15
CA LEU A 425 -26.46 11.75 11.51
C LEU A 425 -26.10 12.99 10.69
N LYS A 426 -27.07 13.60 10.04
CA LYS A 426 -26.85 14.90 9.37
C LYS A 426 -26.51 15.96 10.40
N ARG A 427 -25.34 16.55 10.30
CA ARG A 427 -24.77 17.50 11.29
C ARG A 427 -24.34 18.83 10.70
N VAL A 428 -24.39 18.95 9.36
CA VAL A 428 -23.97 20.17 8.65
C VAL A 428 -25.01 20.58 7.62
N ASN A 429 -25.09 21.89 7.39
CA ASN A 429 -25.74 22.48 6.23
C ASN A 429 -24.66 22.84 5.20
N VAL A 430 -24.94 22.53 3.93
CA VAL A 430 -24.02 22.83 2.83
C VAL A 430 -24.60 23.98 2.00
N GLU A 431 -23.83 25.05 1.90
CA GLU A 431 -24.08 26.17 1.00
C GLU A 431 -23.19 26.00 -0.24
N TRP A 432 -23.80 26.01 -1.42
CA TRP A 432 -23.11 25.85 -2.68
C TRP A 432 -22.92 27.21 -3.36
N ARG A 433 -21.69 27.75 -3.35
CA ARG A 433 -21.28 28.99 -4.00
C ARG A 433 -20.39 28.71 -5.22
N ILE A 434 -20.87 27.88 -6.14
CA ILE A 434 -20.08 27.39 -7.29
C ILE A 434 -20.50 27.99 -8.63
N GLY A 435 -21.58 28.77 -8.66
CA GLY A 435 -22.07 29.40 -9.89
C GLY A 435 -21.13 30.46 -10.47
N ASN A 436 -20.44 31.17 -9.59
CA ASN A 436 -19.40 32.15 -9.94
C ASN A 436 -18.10 31.82 -9.23
N GLU A 437 -16.98 32.28 -9.79
CA GLU A 437 -15.69 32.24 -9.12
C GLU A 437 -15.65 33.21 -7.95
N THR A 438 -15.00 32.81 -6.87
CA THR A 438 -14.89 33.59 -5.62
C THR A 438 -13.42 33.93 -5.41
N PRO A 439 -13.09 35.24 -5.26
CA PRO A 439 -11.74 35.69 -4.89
C PRO A 439 -11.31 35.08 -3.55
N LEU A 440 -10.06 34.63 -3.48
CA LEU A 440 -9.51 34.00 -2.26
C LEU A 440 -9.41 35.00 -1.11
N GLU A 441 -9.21 36.26 -1.42
CA GLU A 441 -9.21 37.40 -0.47
C GLU A 441 -10.58 37.51 0.21
N ALA A 442 -11.69 37.41 -0.54
CA ALA A 442 -13.04 37.47 0.02
C ALA A 442 -13.29 36.29 1.01
N ILE A 443 -12.79 35.09 0.70
CA ILE A 443 -12.84 33.97 1.64
C ILE A 443 -12.05 34.29 2.92
N ALA A 444 -10.85 34.85 2.80
CA ALA A 444 -10.04 35.22 3.96
C ALA A 444 -10.73 36.32 4.84
N GLU A 445 -11.37 37.31 4.22
CA GLU A 445 -12.13 38.34 4.92
C GLU A 445 -13.33 37.77 5.70
N GLU A 446 -14.09 36.85 5.07
CA GLU A 446 -15.17 36.13 5.75
C GLU A 446 -14.64 35.28 6.93
N MET A 447 -13.53 34.59 6.74
CA MET A 447 -12.88 33.79 7.79
C MET A 447 -12.39 34.66 8.96
N ALA A 448 -11.90 35.87 8.69
CA ALA A 448 -11.45 36.79 9.73
C ALA A 448 -12.59 37.15 10.72
N GLY A 449 -13.84 37.18 10.24
CA GLY A 449 -15.03 37.39 11.05
C GLY A 449 -15.45 36.18 11.90
N CYS A 450 -14.89 34.98 11.63
CA CYS A 450 -15.21 33.75 12.34
C CYS A 450 -14.21 33.48 13.47
N ALA A 451 -14.69 32.94 14.59
CA ALA A 451 -13.82 32.56 15.70
C ALA A 451 -13.11 31.21 15.48
N ARG A 452 -13.84 30.21 15.02
CA ARG A 452 -13.33 28.83 14.80
C ARG A 452 -13.74 28.37 13.40
N VAL A 453 -12.82 28.47 12.45
CA VAL A 453 -13.09 28.26 11.04
C VAL A 453 -11.92 27.55 10.37
N CYS A 454 -12.24 26.74 9.35
CA CYS A 454 -11.25 26.11 8.51
C CYS A 454 -11.55 26.37 7.03
N ALA A 455 -10.55 26.71 6.23
CA ALA A 455 -10.61 26.63 4.77
C ALA A 455 -9.75 25.46 4.27
N ILE A 456 -10.34 24.59 3.46
CA ILE A 456 -9.62 23.50 2.77
C ILE A 456 -9.65 23.81 1.28
N VAL A 457 -8.47 24.01 0.71
CA VAL A 457 -8.27 24.33 -0.71
C VAL A 457 -7.48 23.23 -1.41
N ASN A 458 -7.54 23.22 -2.75
CA ASN A 458 -6.94 22.12 -3.53
C ASN A 458 -5.43 22.31 -3.75
N LEU A 459 -4.95 23.55 -3.74
CA LEU A 459 -3.59 23.92 -4.12
C LEU A 459 -2.89 24.69 -3.00
N ARG A 460 -1.59 24.43 -2.80
CA ARG A 460 -0.76 25.08 -1.78
C ARG A 460 -0.70 26.60 -1.98
N ARG A 461 -0.64 27.07 -3.24
CA ARG A 461 -0.66 28.53 -3.54
C ARG A 461 -1.94 29.20 -3.05
N HIS A 462 -3.12 28.56 -3.22
CA HIS A 462 -4.38 29.09 -2.69
C HIS A 462 -4.36 29.16 -1.17
N ALA A 463 -3.83 28.12 -0.51
CA ALA A 463 -3.69 28.10 0.94
C ALA A 463 -2.80 29.25 1.43
N ARG A 464 -1.67 29.51 0.78
CA ARG A 464 -0.76 30.62 1.11
C ARG A 464 -1.44 31.97 0.92
N GLN A 465 -2.11 32.21 -0.21
CA GLN A 465 -2.80 33.46 -0.48
C GLN A 465 -3.85 33.79 0.59
N ILE A 466 -4.65 32.80 1.01
CA ILE A 466 -5.61 32.98 2.10
C ILE A 466 -4.88 33.23 3.43
N ALA A 467 -3.82 32.48 3.75
CA ALA A 467 -3.06 32.65 4.99
C ALA A 467 -2.40 34.04 5.07
N ASP A 468 -1.83 34.52 3.98
CA ASP A 468 -1.20 35.86 3.90
C ASP A 468 -2.20 37.00 4.15
N VAL A 469 -3.43 36.87 3.66
CA VAL A 469 -4.49 37.85 3.94
C VAL A 469 -4.93 37.76 5.40
N LEU A 470 -5.16 36.55 5.93
CA LEU A 470 -5.56 36.35 7.33
C LEU A 470 -4.51 36.87 8.32
N SER A 471 -3.22 36.69 8.04
CA SER A 471 -2.12 37.15 8.90
C SER A 471 -2.07 38.70 8.99
N ARG A 472 -2.62 39.40 8.01
CA ARG A 472 -2.78 40.86 8.06
C ARG A 472 -4.04 41.32 8.79
N LEU A 473 -5.09 40.50 8.80
CA LEU A 473 -6.40 40.84 9.37
C LEU A 473 -6.59 40.37 10.80
N CYS A 474 -5.85 39.36 11.22
CA CYS A 474 -6.03 38.64 12.50
C CYS A 474 -4.73 38.59 13.30
N PRO A 475 -4.80 38.45 14.65
CA PRO A 475 -3.63 38.13 15.46
C PRO A 475 -2.92 36.86 14.98
N GLU A 476 -1.61 36.93 14.85
CA GLU A 476 -0.77 35.86 14.29
C GLU A 476 -0.94 34.52 15.03
N ASP A 477 -1.08 34.55 16.35
CA ASP A 477 -1.28 33.36 17.20
C ASP A 477 -2.64 32.69 16.99
N THR A 478 -3.53 33.24 16.13
CA THR A 478 -4.86 32.69 15.81
C THR A 478 -4.98 32.10 14.41
N VAL A 479 -3.94 32.23 13.57
CA VAL A 479 -3.90 31.75 12.18
C VAL A 479 -2.95 30.57 12.07
N PHE A 480 -3.41 29.47 11.50
CA PHE A 480 -2.66 28.21 11.36
C PHE A 480 -2.67 27.76 9.90
N PHE A 481 -1.52 27.25 9.46
CA PHE A 481 -1.31 26.76 8.12
C PHE A 481 -0.99 25.27 8.14
N LEU A 482 -1.77 24.45 7.43
CA LEU A 482 -1.59 22.99 7.38
C LEU A 482 -1.54 22.50 5.94
N THR A 483 -0.34 22.33 5.44
CA THR A 483 -0.10 21.76 4.09
C THR A 483 1.06 20.77 4.12
N THR A 484 1.35 20.15 2.98
CA THR A 484 2.53 19.31 2.81
C THR A 484 3.84 20.09 2.72
N ASP A 485 3.81 21.42 2.77
CA ASP A 485 5.01 22.27 2.91
C ASP A 485 5.59 22.24 4.34
N LEU A 486 4.80 21.79 5.32
CA LEU A 486 5.28 21.54 6.67
C LEU A 486 5.85 20.12 6.77
N CYS A 487 7.02 19.96 7.37
CA CYS A 487 7.54 18.63 7.68
C CYS A 487 6.64 17.92 8.73
N PRO A 488 6.70 16.58 8.84
CA PRO A 488 5.81 15.82 9.72
C PRO A 488 5.83 16.27 11.18
N ALA A 489 7.00 16.54 11.76
CA ALA A 489 7.11 17.04 13.14
C ALA A 489 6.42 18.39 13.32
N HIS A 490 6.63 19.32 12.40
CA HIS A 490 6.00 20.64 12.44
C HIS A 490 4.47 20.54 12.31
N ARG A 491 3.99 19.76 11.35
CA ARG A 491 2.56 19.53 11.13
C ARG A 491 1.88 18.89 12.35
N SER A 492 2.54 17.91 12.97
CA SER A 492 2.02 17.27 14.19
C SER A 492 1.89 18.24 15.34
N LEU A 493 2.88 19.12 15.55
CA LEU A 493 2.82 20.17 16.56
C LEU A 493 1.68 21.16 16.30
N GLN A 494 1.54 21.62 15.05
CA GLN A 494 0.45 22.54 14.67
C GLN A 494 -0.94 21.90 14.90
N ILE A 495 -1.11 20.64 14.53
CA ILE A 495 -2.37 19.90 14.76
C ILE A 495 -2.70 19.84 16.26
N GLU A 496 -1.70 19.59 17.11
CA GLU A 496 -1.92 19.52 18.56
C GLU A 496 -2.31 20.89 19.15
N ILE A 497 -1.66 21.97 18.72
CA ILE A 497 -1.99 23.32 19.15
C ILE A 497 -3.44 23.67 18.69
N ILE A 498 -3.80 23.40 17.46
CA ILE A 498 -5.15 23.61 16.92
C ILE A 498 -6.17 22.83 17.74
N ARG A 499 -5.91 21.55 18.01
CA ARG A 499 -6.80 20.68 18.81
C ARG A 499 -7.05 21.25 20.21
N GLN A 500 -6.01 21.73 20.89
CA GLN A 500 -6.12 22.34 22.20
C GLN A 500 -6.93 23.65 22.16
N ARG A 501 -6.69 24.52 21.17
CA ARG A 501 -7.45 25.76 20.99
C ARG A 501 -8.93 25.52 20.73
N LEU A 502 -9.25 24.55 19.84
CA LEU A 502 -10.62 24.16 19.55
C LEU A 502 -11.33 23.61 20.80
N LYS A 503 -10.65 22.75 21.59
CA LYS A 503 -11.17 22.20 22.85
C LYS A 503 -11.45 23.29 23.87
N GLN A 504 -10.59 24.31 23.94
CA GLN A 504 -10.73 25.45 24.86
C GLN A 504 -11.66 26.56 24.30
N LYS A 505 -12.23 26.37 23.11
CA LYS A 505 -13.08 27.33 22.39
C LYS A 505 -12.39 28.67 22.12
N LEU A 506 -11.07 28.66 21.97
CA LEU A 506 -10.28 29.86 21.62
C LEU A 506 -10.34 30.12 20.11
N PRO A 507 -10.14 31.39 19.67
CA PRO A 507 -10.08 31.73 18.25
C PRO A 507 -9.03 30.87 17.52
N CYS A 508 -9.45 30.27 16.40
CA CYS A 508 -8.61 29.36 15.64
C CYS A 508 -9.05 29.38 14.16
N ARG A 509 -8.23 29.97 13.30
CA ARG A 509 -8.45 30.07 11.86
C ARG A 509 -7.43 29.19 11.16
N VAL A 510 -7.88 28.15 10.52
CA VAL A 510 -7.01 27.14 9.87
C VAL A 510 -7.15 27.25 8.37
N VAL A 511 -6.03 27.35 7.67
CA VAL A 511 -5.96 27.22 6.21
C VAL A 511 -5.19 25.96 5.88
N ALA A 512 -5.80 25.08 5.11
CA ALA A 512 -5.24 23.75 4.85
C ALA A 512 -5.43 23.29 3.39
N THR A 513 -4.65 22.33 2.99
CA THR A 513 -4.94 21.48 1.83
C THR A 513 -5.58 20.17 2.27
N GLN A 514 -5.72 19.21 1.34
CA GLN A 514 -6.38 17.92 1.59
C GLN A 514 -5.77 17.11 2.77
N CYS A 515 -4.60 17.48 3.26
CA CYS A 515 -3.89 16.76 4.33
C CYS A 515 -4.67 16.67 5.67
N ILE A 516 -5.76 17.43 5.85
CA ILE A 516 -6.62 17.35 7.05
C ILE A 516 -7.95 16.60 6.80
N GLU A 517 -8.27 16.23 5.57
CA GLU A 517 -9.51 15.52 5.24
C GLU A 517 -9.56 14.13 5.88
N ALA A 518 -8.42 13.46 5.94
CA ALA A 518 -8.28 12.14 6.54
C ALA A 518 -7.23 12.14 7.67
N GLY A 519 -7.42 11.32 8.69
CA GLY A 519 -6.41 11.12 9.74
C GLY A 519 -6.25 12.21 10.79
N VAL A 520 -7.06 13.27 10.77
CA VAL A 520 -6.95 14.36 11.76
C VAL A 520 -8.26 14.55 12.51
N ASP A 521 -8.20 14.58 13.85
CA ASP A 521 -9.38 14.78 14.70
C ASP A 521 -9.51 16.25 15.09
N LEU A 522 -10.15 17.03 14.21
CA LEU A 522 -10.48 18.43 14.41
C LEU A 522 -11.98 18.64 14.21
N ASP A 523 -12.54 19.64 14.91
CA ASP A 523 -13.98 19.95 14.90
C ASP A 523 -14.21 21.45 14.83
N PHE A 524 -14.66 21.95 13.67
CA PHE A 524 -14.90 23.36 13.39
C PHE A 524 -16.40 23.68 13.35
N GLU A 525 -16.75 24.92 13.59
CA GLU A 525 -18.15 25.43 13.48
C GLU A 525 -18.49 25.79 12.04
N THR A 526 -17.51 26.36 11.31
CA THR A 526 -17.64 26.77 9.92
C THR A 526 -16.47 26.21 9.11
N LEU A 527 -16.76 25.72 7.91
CA LEU A 527 -15.76 25.17 7.02
C LEU A 527 -15.99 25.66 5.59
N TYR A 528 -14.97 26.25 5.00
CA TYR A 528 -14.92 26.58 3.58
C TYR A 528 -14.21 25.46 2.84
N ARG A 529 -14.80 24.95 1.75
CA ARG A 529 -14.20 23.93 0.92
C ARG A 529 -14.16 24.40 -0.54
N ALA A 530 -12.98 24.56 -1.10
CA ALA A 530 -12.87 24.76 -2.53
C ALA A 530 -13.49 23.58 -3.28
N LEU A 531 -14.17 23.85 -4.38
CA LEU A 531 -14.81 22.80 -5.20
C LEU A 531 -13.83 21.66 -5.51
N ALA A 532 -14.26 20.44 -5.29
CA ALA A 532 -13.44 19.25 -5.25
C ALA A 532 -14.26 18.01 -5.64
N PRO A 533 -13.66 16.83 -5.76
CA PRO A 533 -14.38 15.56 -5.80
C PRO A 533 -15.37 15.44 -4.64
N LEU A 534 -16.53 14.80 -4.87
CA LEU A 534 -17.60 14.73 -3.87
C LEU A 534 -17.17 14.03 -2.58
N ASP A 535 -16.35 13.01 -2.67
CA ASP A 535 -15.77 12.33 -1.50
C ASP A 535 -14.88 13.26 -0.67
N SER A 536 -14.07 14.11 -1.28
CA SER A 536 -13.28 15.15 -0.59
C SER A 536 -14.16 16.19 0.09
N ILE A 537 -15.27 16.62 -0.55
CA ILE A 537 -16.24 17.53 0.07
C ILE A 537 -16.89 16.88 1.30
N ILE A 538 -17.28 15.62 1.21
CA ILE A 538 -17.90 14.87 2.31
C ILE A 538 -16.90 14.63 3.45
N GLN A 539 -15.64 14.31 3.15
CA GLN A 539 -14.58 14.15 4.16
C GLN A 539 -14.31 15.47 4.89
N ALA A 540 -14.21 16.57 4.14
CA ALA A 540 -14.06 17.91 4.71
C ALA A 540 -15.26 18.27 5.59
N ALA A 541 -16.50 18.04 5.14
CA ALA A 541 -17.71 18.24 5.92
C ALA A 541 -17.72 17.44 7.23
N GLY A 542 -17.09 16.26 7.24
CA GLY A 542 -16.86 15.45 8.44
C GLY A 542 -15.94 16.08 9.50
N ARG A 543 -15.30 17.22 9.20
CA ARG A 543 -14.51 18.06 10.13
C ARG A 543 -15.31 19.24 10.69
N CYS A 544 -16.56 19.40 10.28
CA CYS A 544 -17.46 20.43 10.74
C CYS A 544 -18.56 19.80 11.63
N ASN A 545 -18.76 20.32 12.85
CA ASN A 545 -19.68 19.79 13.85
C ASN A 545 -19.57 18.27 14.03
N ARG A 546 -18.34 17.79 14.09
CA ARG A 546 -18.02 16.33 14.12
C ARG A 546 -18.67 15.58 15.29
N ASN A 547 -18.73 16.21 16.45
CA ASN A 547 -19.28 15.62 17.68
C ASN A 547 -20.79 15.82 17.81
N GLY A 548 -21.45 16.54 16.91
CA GLY A 548 -22.89 16.77 16.93
C GLY A 548 -23.34 17.64 18.11
N CYS A 549 -22.47 18.49 18.65
CA CYS A 549 -22.75 19.31 19.82
C CYS A 549 -23.27 20.70 19.40
N GLY A 550 -24.53 20.97 19.59
CA GLY A 550 -25.13 22.30 19.38
C GLY A 550 -25.87 22.47 18.05
N SER A 551 -25.75 23.66 17.44
CA SER A 551 -26.38 23.99 16.15
C SER A 551 -25.72 23.26 14.99
N MET A 552 -26.43 23.17 13.85
CA MET A 552 -25.87 22.64 12.60
C MET A 552 -24.61 23.40 12.20
N GLY A 553 -23.55 22.67 11.87
CA GLY A 553 -22.33 23.26 11.31
C GLY A 553 -22.58 23.83 9.91
N GLN A 554 -21.77 24.80 9.49
CA GLN A 554 -21.87 25.43 8.18
C GLN A 554 -20.69 25.01 7.29
N VAL A 555 -21.00 24.44 6.14
CA VAL A 555 -20.00 24.09 5.12
C VAL A 555 -20.30 24.91 3.87
N ILE A 556 -19.34 25.70 3.44
CA ILE A 556 -19.46 26.55 2.25
C ILE A 556 -18.57 25.94 1.17
N VAL A 557 -19.18 25.43 0.10
CA VAL A 557 -18.45 24.94 -1.08
C VAL A 557 -18.36 26.07 -2.09
N PHE A 558 -17.14 26.49 -2.44
CA PHE A 558 -16.91 27.64 -3.33
C PHE A 558 -15.98 27.27 -4.48
N ARG A 559 -16.13 27.98 -5.61
CA ARG A 559 -15.22 27.86 -6.73
C ARG A 559 -14.15 28.95 -6.64
N PRO A 560 -12.86 28.61 -6.43
CA PRO A 560 -11.81 29.60 -6.30
C PRO A 560 -11.57 30.31 -7.65
N GLU A 561 -11.39 31.64 -7.61
CA GLU A 561 -10.92 32.40 -8.77
C GLU A 561 -9.46 32.05 -9.05
N ASP A 562 -9.19 31.50 -10.22
CA ASP A 562 -7.83 31.20 -10.67
C ASP A 562 -7.77 31.17 -12.19
N SER A 563 -6.97 32.04 -12.79
CA SER A 563 -6.75 32.10 -14.24
C SER A 563 -5.90 30.94 -14.78
N ARG A 564 -5.34 30.13 -13.89
CA ARG A 564 -4.58 28.91 -14.19
C ARG A 564 -5.45 27.67 -13.91
N MET A 565 -4.87 26.48 -13.98
CA MET A 565 -5.54 25.24 -13.60
C MET A 565 -5.81 25.22 -12.10
N PRO A 566 -7.10 25.27 -11.64
CA PRO A 566 -7.43 25.36 -10.20
C PRO A 566 -7.36 24.00 -9.48
N TYR A 567 -6.92 22.95 -10.15
CA TYR A 567 -6.92 21.57 -9.65
C TYR A 567 -5.53 20.92 -9.79
N PRO A 568 -5.21 19.94 -8.93
CA PRO A 568 -3.91 19.26 -8.94
C PRO A 568 -3.61 18.51 -10.25
N ASP A 569 -4.61 17.86 -10.84
CA ASP A 569 -4.49 17.07 -12.06
C ASP A 569 -5.82 16.95 -12.81
N ASP A 570 -5.79 16.34 -14.00
CA ASP A 570 -6.96 16.18 -14.87
C ASP A 570 -8.04 15.29 -14.25
N TRP A 571 -7.67 14.27 -13.48
CA TRP A 571 -8.64 13.42 -12.81
C TRP A 571 -9.41 14.19 -11.75
N TYR A 572 -8.70 14.95 -10.93
CA TYR A 572 -9.30 15.78 -9.90
C TYR A 572 -10.21 16.85 -10.49
N ASN A 573 -9.78 17.43 -11.62
CA ASN A 573 -10.58 18.36 -12.39
C ASN A 573 -11.88 17.72 -12.90
N ASN A 574 -11.79 16.56 -13.56
CA ASN A 574 -12.96 15.84 -14.06
C ASN A 574 -13.94 15.46 -12.95
N ALA A 575 -13.42 15.02 -11.82
CA ALA A 575 -14.22 14.70 -10.65
C ALA A 575 -14.95 15.93 -10.07
N ALA A 576 -14.28 17.09 -10.01
CA ALA A 576 -14.89 18.36 -9.59
C ALA A 576 -15.93 18.86 -10.61
N VAL A 577 -15.67 18.74 -11.92
CA VAL A 577 -16.63 19.06 -12.99
C VAL A 577 -17.87 18.17 -12.88
N THR A 578 -17.71 16.87 -12.60
CA THR A 578 -18.85 15.96 -12.37
C THR A 578 -19.76 16.46 -11.25
N VAL A 579 -19.22 17.03 -10.17
CA VAL A 579 -20.02 17.64 -9.10
C VAL A 579 -20.82 18.84 -9.62
N GLN A 580 -20.22 19.69 -10.48
CA GLN A 580 -20.94 20.84 -11.10
C GLN A 580 -22.05 20.37 -12.01
N GLU A 581 -21.83 19.34 -12.82
CA GLU A 581 -22.82 18.77 -13.74
C GLU A 581 -24.00 18.10 -13.03
N MET A 582 -23.87 17.75 -11.76
CA MET A 582 -24.98 17.31 -10.94
C MET A 582 -25.93 18.46 -10.51
N ASN A 583 -25.63 19.69 -10.91
CA ASN A 583 -26.45 20.87 -10.68
C ASN A 583 -26.83 21.09 -9.18
N PRO A 584 -25.88 21.36 -8.30
CA PRO A 584 -26.21 21.70 -6.91
C PRO A 584 -27.19 22.88 -6.83
N PRO A 585 -28.01 22.97 -5.77
CA PRO A 585 -27.83 22.30 -4.48
C PRO A 585 -28.41 20.86 -4.42
N PHE A 586 -27.61 19.95 -3.86
CA PHE A 586 -28.07 18.60 -3.47
C PHE A 586 -27.50 18.22 -2.09
N SER A 587 -28.10 17.20 -1.48
CA SER A 587 -27.62 16.72 -0.17
C SER A 587 -26.39 15.82 -0.33
N ILE A 588 -25.29 16.19 0.33
CA ILE A 588 -24.09 15.35 0.41
C ILE A 588 -24.25 14.14 1.34
N HIS A 589 -25.36 14.09 2.09
CA HIS A 589 -25.72 13.00 3.00
C HIS A 589 -26.69 11.99 2.38
N ASP A 590 -27.09 12.19 1.14
CA ASP A 590 -27.95 11.22 0.43
C ASP A 590 -27.06 10.21 -0.34
N PRO A 591 -27.09 8.92 0.03
CA PRO A 591 -26.34 7.89 -0.67
C PRO A 591 -26.66 7.78 -2.16
N GLU A 592 -27.87 8.17 -2.60
CA GLU A 592 -28.23 8.16 -4.02
C GLU A 592 -27.48 9.23 -4.81
N ASN A 593 -27.24 10.42 -4.24
CA ASN A 593 -26.42 11.45 -4.87
C ASN A 593 -24.96 10.99 -4.96
N ILE A 594 -24.46 10.28 -3.95
CA ILE A 594 -23.09 9.71 -3.96
C ILE A 594 -23.00 8.64 -5.07
N ARG A 595 -24.00 7.77 -5.18
CA ARG A 595 -24.07 6.74 -6.24
C ARG A 595 -24.14 7.37 -7.62
N GLU A 596 -25.00 8.35 -7.82
CA GLU A 596 -25.13 9.08 -9.10
C GLU A 596 -23.81 9.77 -9.49
N TYR A 597 -23.12 10.40 -8.53
CA TYR A 597 -21.80 10.98 -8.75
C TYR A 597 -20.79 9.95 -9.29
N TYR A 598 -20.66 8.80 -8.63
CA TYR A 598 -19.71 7.77 -9.07
C TYR A 598 -20.14 7.13 -10.40
N ARG A 599 -21.43 6.97 -10.64
CA ARG A 599 -21.94 6.47 -11.91
C ARG A 599 -21.51 7.37 -13.07
N ARG A 600 -21.66 8.69 -12.93
CA ARG A 600 -21.20 9.65 -13.93
C ARG A 600 -19.68 9.66 -14.07
N LEU A 601 -18.99 9.67 -12.93
CA LEU A 601 -17.52 9.70 -12.89
C LEU A 601 -16.89 8.48 -13.55
N PHE A 602 -17.51 7.31 -13.43
CA PHE A 602 -17.01 6.06 -14.01
C PHE A 602 -17.57 5.77 -15.42
N ASP A 603 -18.55 6.53 -15.91
CA ASP A 603 -19.07 6.35 -17.25
C ASP A 603 -17.98 6.66 -18.29
N GLY A 604 -17.62 5.64 -19.08
CA GLY A 604 -16.53 5.73 -20.05
C GLY A 604 -15.11 5.69 -19.46
N THR A 605 -14.94 5.57 -18.13
CA THR A 605 -13.61 5.39 -17.52
C THR A 605 -13.11 3.96 -17.75
N VAL A 606 -11.88 3.83 -18.22
CA VAL A 606 -11.16 2.56 -18.43
C VAL A 606 -9.81 2.62 -17.70
N ASP A 607 -9.24 1.45 -17.44
CA ASP A 607 -7.89 1.37 -16.93
C ASP A 607 -6.88 1.92 -17.95
N LYS A 608 -5.66 2.24 -17.49
CA LYS A 608 -4.56 2.68 -18.36
C LYS A 608 -4.38 1.67 -19.50
N PRO A 609 -4.40 2.11 -20.77
CA PRO A 609 -4.24 1.20 -21.92
C PRO A 609 -2.95 0.39 -21.88
N GLU A 610 -1.86 0.99 -21.36
CA GLU A 610 -0.56 0.34 -21.21
C GLU A 610 -0.62 -0.79 -20.19
N LEU A 611 -1.35 -0.60 -19.09
CA LEU A 611 -1.57 -1.66 -18.07
C LEU A 611 -2.37 -2.82 -18.67
N THR A 612 -3.45 -2.53 -19.40
CA THR A 612 -4.27 -3.57 -20.05
C THR A 612 -3.43 -4.36 -21.03
N LYS A 613 -2.66 -3.69 -21.90
CA LYS A 613 -1.76 -4.36 -22.86
C LYS A 613 -0.71 -5.24 -22.18
N ALA A 614 -0.14 -4.76 -21.06
CA ALA A 614 0.86 -5.54 -20.30
C ALA A 614 0.23 -6.78 -19.67
N ILE A 615 -1.00 -6.68 -19.15
CA ILE A 615 -1.75 -7.83 -18.62
C ILE A 615 -2.07 -8.83 -19.74
N ASP A 616 -2.60 -8.38 -20.87
CA ASP A 616 -2.97 -9.24 -22.01
C ASP A 616 -1.73 -9.97 -22.58
N ALA A 617 -0.57 -9.33 -22.57
CA ALA A 617 0.71 -9.93 -22.95
C ALA A 617 1.36 -10.78 -21.84
N ARG A 618 0.78 -10.85 -20.63
CA ARG A 618 1.39 -11.48 -19.44
C ARG A 618 2.80 -10.97 -19.14
N ALA A 619 3.05 -9.70 -19.41
CA ALA A 619 4.33 -9.05 -19.20
C ALA A 619 4.44 -8.59 -17.72
N PHE A 620 5.00 -9.43 -16.86
CA PHE A 620 4.98 -9.21 -15.40
C PHE A 620 5.71 -7.92 -14.98
N ALA A 621 6.90 -7.66 -15.52
CA ALA A 621 7.68 -6.48 -15.19
C ALA A 621 7.00 -5.18 -15.68
N GLU A 622 6.45 -5.19 -16.90
CA GLU A 622 5.70 -4.06 -17.46
C GLU A 622 4.41 -3.83 -16.68
N THR A 623 3.70 -4.90 -16.30
CA THR A 623 2.50 -4.78 -15.44
C THR A 623 2.85 -4.13 -14.12
N ALA A 624 3.94 -4.55 -13.47
CA ALA A 624 4.43 -3.95 -12.22
C ALA A 624 4.85 -2.48 -12.39
N ALA A 625 5.45 -2.14 -13.54
CA ALA A 625 5.85 -0.76 -13.86
C ALA A 625 4.64 0.15 -14.12
N GLN A 626 3.59 -0.36 -14.79
CA GLN A 626 2.37 0.41 -15.10
C GLN A 626 1.40 0.48 -13.91
N TYR A 627 1.39 -0.55 -13.05
CA TYR A 627 0.57 -0.57 -11.84
C TYR A 627 1.27 0.19 -10.71
N LYS A 628 1.11 1.50 -10.70
CA LYS A 628 1.62 2.39 -9.66
C LYS A 628 0.47 3.23 -9.12
N LEU A 629 0.16 3.09 -7.82
CA LEU A 629 -0.83 3.92 -7.15
C LEU A 629 -0.34 5.37 -7.02
N ILE A 630 0.97 5.54 -6.84
CA ILE A 630 1.63 6.84 -6.82
C ILE A 630 2.47 6.96 -8.09
N SER A 631 2.06 7.84 -8.99
CA SER A 631 2.65 7.97 -10.33
C SER A 631 4.01 8.66 -10.38
N SER A 632 4.38 9.42 -9.35
CA SER A 632 5.68 10.10 -9.26
C SER A 632 6.23 10.08 -7.84
N ALA A 633 7.47 9.63 -7.68
CA ALA A 633 8.22 9.82 -6.45
C ALA A 633 8.77 11.26 -6.46
N GLY A 634 8.20 12.17 -5.68
CA GLY A 634 8.79 13.49 -5.44
C GLY A 634 10.17 13.38 -4.79
N ALA A 635 10.97 14.44 -4.86
CA ALA A 635 12.22 14.53 -4.14
C ALA A 635 11.98 14.62 -2.62
N GLN A 636 12.78 13.91 -1.84
CA GLN A 636 12.77 14.01 -0.38
C GLN A 636 13.70 15.15 0.05
N VAL A 637 13.13 16.20 0.64
CA VAL A 637 13.89 17.36 1.11
C VAL A 637 13.91 17.36 2.62
N ILE A 638 15.10 17.34 3.21
CA ILE A 638 15.32 17.44 4.64
C ILE A 638 15.48 18.91 5.00
N VAL A 639 14.66 19.39 5.93
CA VAL A 639 14.49 20.81 6.23
C VAL A 639 14.91 21.19 7.65
N PRO A 640 15.44 22.42 7.86
CA PRO A 640 15.97 22.88 9.14
C PRO A 640 14.87 23.39 10.07
N TYR A 641 13.91 22.53 10.42
CA TYR A 641 12.86 22.89 11.37
C TYR A 641 13.43 23.24 12.75
N ALA A 642 13.08 24.42 13.28
CA ALA A 642 13.73 24.94 14.49
C ALA A 642 13.56 24.06 15.72
N ALA A 643 12.36 23.48 15.95
CA ALA A 643 12.12 22.59 17.08
C ALA A 643 12.95 21.30 17.02
N GLU A 644 13.36 20.88 15.81
CA GLU A 644 14.17 19.69 15.54
C GLU A 644 15.56 20.04 15.00
N ARG A 645 16.08 21.22 15.30
CA ARG A 645 17.36 21.73 14.78
C ARG A 645 18.53 20.80 15.03
N LYS A 646 18.61 20.19 16.20
CA LYS A 646 19.67 19.22 16.54
C LYS A 646 19.62 17.98 15.66
N LEU A 647 18.42 17.47 15.43
CA LEU A 647 18.20 16.32 14.53
C LEU A 647 18.63 16.67 13.10
N TYR A 648 18.26 17.85 12.59
CA TYR A 648 18.68 18.32 11.28
C TYR A 648 20.20 18.39 11.15
N GLU A 649 20.90 19.04 12.05
CA GLU A 649 22.37 19.21 12.00
C GLU A 649 23.10 17.88 12.08
N GLN A 650 22.66 16.98 12.96
CA GLN A 650 23.22 15.64 13.08
C GLN A 650 23.01 14.83 11.79
N THR A 651 21.79 14.81 11.27
CA THR A 651 21.44 14.06 10.05
C THR A 651 22.14 14.62 8.83
N ALA A 652 22.18 15.94 8.66
CA ALA A 652 22.86 16.60 7.56
C ALA A 652 24.37 16.26 7.54
N LYS A 653 25.02 16.27 8.71
CA LYS A 653 26.43 15.87 8.83
C LYS A 653 26.63 14.40 8.44
N GLN A 654 25.77 13.49 8.92
CA GLN A 654 25.89 12.06 8.62
C GLN A 654 25.64 11.78 7.12
N LEU A 655 24.64 12.39 6.53
CA LEU A 655 24.32 12.22 5.10
C LEU A 655 25.46 12.72 4.19
N ARG A 656 26.08 13.86 4.48
CA ARG A 656 27.23 14.37 3.73
C ARG A 656 28.47 13.48 3.84
N THR A 657 28.66 12.81 4.99
CA THR A 657 29.86 11.97 5.22
C THR A 657 29.68 10.52 4.79
N GLN A 658 28.49 9.96 4.95
CA GLN A 658 28.21 8.52 4.73
C GLN A 658 27.37 8.25 3.49
N GLY A 659 26.67 9.26 2.95
CA GLY A 659 25.67 9.11 1.91
C GLY A 659 24.33 8.61 2.46
N VAL A 660 23.35 8.44 1.58
CA VAL A 660 21.99 8.01 1.93
C VAL A 660 21.95 6.53 2.32
N THR A 661 21.44 6.26 3.51
CA THR A 661 21.14 4.90 4.00
C THR A 661 19.68 4.84 4.47
N GLY A 662 19.08 3.65 4.48
CA GLY A 662 17.72 3.47 4.98
C GLY A 662 17.55 3.89 6.44
N ALA A 663 18.56 3.67 7.28
CA ALA A 663 18.56 4.09 8.68
C ALA A 663 18.55 5.62 8.84
N LEU A 664 19.38 6.33 8.06
CA LEU A 664 19.42 7.80 8.08
C LEU A 664 18.12 8.43 7.54
N LEU A 665 17.51 7.83 6.50
CA LEU A 665 16.21 8.30 6.01
C LEU A 665 15.11 8.17 7.06
N LYS A 666 15.09 7.07 7.80
CA LYS A 666 14.15 6.87 8.90
C LYS A 666 14.37 7.86 10.03
N GLN A 667 15.63 8.08 10.42
CA GLN A 667 16.00 9.09 11.42
C GLN A 667 15.56 10.49 11.00
N ALA A 668 15.68 10.83 9.70
CA ALA A 668 15.29 12.12 9.12
C ALA A 668 13.77 12.27 8.89
N ALA A 669 12.98 11.19 8.94
CA ALA A 669 11.55 11.21 8.59
C ALA A 669 10.76 12.36 9.23
N PRO A 670 10.93 12.72 10.53
CA PRO A 670 10.21 13.84 11.15
C PRO A 670 10.46 15.19 10.50
N ILE A 671 11.62 15.39 9.87
CA ILE A 671 12.06 16.63 9.24
C ILE A 671 12.21 16.53 7.71
N THR A 672 11.63 15.48 7.11
CA THR A 672 11.67 15.25 5.67
C THR A 672 10.30 15.49 5.06
N LEU A 673 10.24 16.23 3.98
CA LEU A 673 9.03 16.42 3.19
C LEU A 673 9.26 16.01 1.73
N THR A 674 8.17 15.70 1.02
CA THR A 674 8.20 15.38 -0.40
C THR A 674 7.97 16.65 -1.22
N CYS A 675 8.86 16.94 -2.15
CA CYS A 675 8.82 18.11 -3.01
C CYS A 675 8.87 17.71 -4.49
N PHE A 676 8.11 18.41 -5.33
CA PHE A 676 8.06 18.22 -6.78
C PHE A 676 8.69 19.37 -7.57
N ALA A 677 9.55 20.17 -6.93
CA ALA A 677 10.18 21.33 -7.55
C ALA A 677 11.14 20.93 -8.69
N ARG A 678 10.92 21.45 -9.90
CA ARG A 678 11.78 21.20 -11.07
C ARG A 678 13.21 21.74 -10.91
N ASN A 679 13.37 22.79 -10.10
CA ASN A 679 14.64 23.50 -9.92
C ASN A 679 15.25 23.29 -8.53
N LEU A 680 14.93 22.18 -7.88
CA LEU A 680 15.39 21.89 -6.52
C LEU A 680 16.91 21.98 -6.37
N ALA A 681 17.67 21.59 -7.40
CA ALA A 681 19.13 21.67 -7.43
C ALA A 681 19.69 23.09 -7.30
N LEU A 682 18.89 24.13 -7.51
CA LEU A 682 19.31 25.53 -7.28
C LEU A 682 19.36 25.88 -5.79
N TYR A 683 18.58 25.20 -4.98
CA TYR A 683 18.34 25.52 -3.55
C TYR A 683 18.84 24.43 -2.61
N ALA A 684 19.00 23.20 -3.11
CA ALA A 684 19.29 22.04 -2.29
C ALA A 684 20.36 21.15 -2.92
N GLU A 685 21.20 20.60 -2.07
CA GLU A 685 22.27 19.64 -2.41
C GLU A 685 21.69 18.22 -2.51
N GLN A 686 21.89 17.55 -3.64
CA GLN A 686 21.53 16.14 -3.80
C GLN A 686 22.57 15.25 -3.09
N ILE A 687 22.10 14.38 -2.21
CA ILE A 687 22.96 13.49 -1.44
C ILE A 687 23.06 12.12 -2.14
N PRO A 688 24.25 11.61 -2.46
CA PRO A 688 24.40 10.32 -3.12
C PRO A 688 24.08 9.16 -2.17
N PHE A 689 23.74 7.99 -2.71
CA PHE A 689 23.64 6.76 -1.91
C PHE A 689 24.97 6.41 -1.25
N ALA A 690 24.91 5.81 -0.06
CA ALA A 690 26.07 5.26 0.62
C ALA A 690 26.73 4.18 -0.28
N ARG A 691 28.06 4.24 -0.44
CA ARG A 691 28.81 3.26 -1.22
C ARG A 691 28.78 1.90 -0.53
N ARG A 692 28.09 0.92 -1.11
CA ARG A 692 28.14 -0.50 -0.74
C ARG A 692 28.98 -1.24 -1.78
N GLY A 693 30.19 -1.67 -1.45
CA GLY A 693 30.99 -2.64 -2.22
C GLY A 693 31.23 -2.30 -3.71
N ARG A 694 31.82 -3.26 -4.47
CA ARG A 694 32.23 -3.07 -5.85
C ARG A 694 31.15 -3.17 -6.93
N GLU A 695 29.91 -3.55 -6.59
CA GLU A 695 28.82 -3.67 -7.56
C GLU A 695 27.78 -2.56 -7.32
N GLN A 696 27.78 -1.55 -8.17
CA GLN A 696 26.69 -0.56 -8.22
C GLN A 696 25.58 -1.10 -9.13
N SER A 697 24.34 -1.18 -8.62
CA SER A 697 23.18 -1.37 -9.48
C SER A 697 22.94 -0.13 -10.36
N ALA A 698 22.29 -0.29 -11.51
CA ALA A 698 21.95 0.83 -12.39
C ALA A 698 21.14 1.93 -11.67
N GLU A 699 20.34 1.59 -10.66
CA GLU A 699 19.61 2.53 -9.81
C GLU A 699 20.53 3.35 -8.90
N GLN A 700 21.65 2.79 -8.44
CA GLN A 700 22.65 3.52 -7.64
C GLN A 700 23.49 4.48 -8.49
N ALA A 701 23.61 4.23 -9.79
CA ALA A 701 24.27 5.14 -10.73
C ALA A 701 23.43 6.37 -11.08
N ALA A 702 22.09 6.31 -10.90
CA ALA A 702 21.16 7.40 -11.19
C ALA A 702 21.12 8.51 -10.10
N GLY A 703 21.79 8.34 -8.97
CA GLY A 703 21.74 9.25 -7.83
C GLY A 703 20.54 8.99 -6.90
N SER A 704 20.61 9.47 -5.66
CA SER A 704 19.47 9.40 -4.75
C SER A 704 18.45 10.52 -5.05
N ASN A 705 17.21 10.33 -4.60
CA ASN A 705 16.18 11.37 -4.65
C ASN A 705 16.09 12.17 -3.34
N VAL A 706 17.22 12.28 -2.61
CA VAL A 706 17.30 12.92 -1.29
C VAL A 706 18.14 14.17 -1.37
N TYR A 707 17.61 15.25 -0.81
CA TYR A 707 18.18 16.59 -0.87
C TYR A 707 18.26 17.22 0.53
N LEU A 708 19.31 18.04 0.73
CA LEU A 708 19.44 18.95 1.88
C LEU A 708 19.37 20.37 1.39
N LEU A 709 18.66 21.25 2.06
CA LEU A 709 18.72 22.69 1.76
C LEU A 709 20.16 23.19 1.92
N CYS A 710 20.62 24.00 0.96
CA CYS A 710 21.91 24.65 1.08
C CYS A 710 21.87 25.66 2.23
N PRO A 711 22.97 25.88 2.99
CA PRO A 711 22.96 26.75 4.18
C PRO A 711 22.44 28.18 3.92
N GLN A 712 22.70 28.74 2.72
CA GLN A 712 22.21 30.06 2.33
C GLN A 712 20.71 30.12 1.99
N TYR A 713 20.03 28.98 1.97
CA TYR A 713 18.62 28.82 1.64
C TYR A 713 17.82 28.15 2.74
N GLU A 714 18.38 28.02 3.96
CA GLU A 714 17.67 27.43 5.10
C GLU A 714 16.44 28.26 5.52
N ASP A 715 16.45 29.57 5.27
CA ASP A 715 15.35 30.53 5.47
C ASP A 715 14.15 30.29 4.53
N LEU A 716 14.31 29.47 3.47
CA LEU A 716 13.15 29.03 2.67
C LEU A 716 12.18 28.13 3.45
N TYR A 717 12.61 27.62 4.61
CA TYR A 717 11.73 26.90 5.53
C TYR A 717 11.33 27.83 6.70
N SER A 718 10.09 28.29 6.71
CA SER A 718 9.57 29.18 7.76
C SER A 718 8.72 28.44 8.80
N GLU A 719 8.66 29.01 10.02
CA GLU A 719 7.80 28.51 11.11
C GLU A 719 6.30 28.73 10.85
N GLN A 720 5.93 29.60 9.92
CA GLN A 720 4.54 29.93 9.62
C GLN A 720 4.00 29.12 8.45
N LEU A 721 4.75 29.02 7.34
CA LEU A 721 4.27 28.49 6.05
C LEU A 721 5.05 27.28 5.55
N GLY A 722 6.09 26.82 6.27
CA GLY A 722 6.94 25.71 5.85
C GLY A 722 7.86 26.04 4.67
N LEU A 723 8.13 25.06 3.81
CA LEU A 723 9.05 25.17 2.68
C LEU A 723 8.42 25.97 1.52
N HIS A 724 9.14 26.96 1.02
CA HIS A 724 8.72 27.75 -0.14
C HIS A 724 9.89 28.16 -1.03
N PHE A 725 9.79 27.87 -2.33
CA PHE A 725 10.78 28.26 -3.33
C PHE A 725 10.30 29.50 -4.14
N PRO A 726 11.12 30.53 -4.33
CA PRO A 726 10.71 31.80 -4.98
C PRO A 726 10.22 31.66 -6.43
N GLN A 727 10.53 30.55 -7.10
CA GLN A 727 10.13 30.30 -8.50
C GLN A 727 8.93 29.34 -8.64
N GLU A 728 8.35 28.88 -7.54
CA GLU A 728 7.21 27.93 -7.55
C GLU A 728 5.87 28.57 -7.92
N GLU A 729 5.80 29.89 -8.13
CA GLU A 729 4.58 30.53 -8.63
C GLU A 729 4.06 29.96 -9.97
N ARG A 730 4.84 29.13 -10.67
CA ARG A 730 4.47 28.57 -11.99
C ARG A 730 3.99 27.13 -11.98
N PHE A 731 4.20 26.36 -10.90
CA PHE A 731 3.84 24.94 -10.88
C PHE A 731 3.40 24.47 -9.48
N ASP A 732 2.11 24.57 -9.23
CA ASP A 732 1.49 23.73 -8.20
C ASP A 732 1.38 22.32 -8.76
N SER A 733 2.30 21.48 -8.39
CA SER A 733 2.16 20.05 -8.63
C SER A 733 1.51 19.38 -7.43
N ILE A 734 0.41 18.78 -7.72
CA ILE A 734 -0.07 17.45 -7.34
C ILE A 734 0.51 16.89 -6.01
N PHE A 735 -0.34 16.79 -5.06
CA PHE A 735 -0.36 16.18 -3.72
C PHE A 735 -0.03 17.07 -2.55
#